data_629b484501b2d792c871a3da7839e238
#
_entry.id   629b484501b2d792c871a3da7839e238
#
_cell.length_a   1.000
_cell.length_b   1.000
_cell.length_c   1.000
_cell.angle_alpha   90.00
_cell.angle_beta   90.00
_cell.angle_gamma   90.00
#
_symmetry.space_group_name_H-M   'P 1'
#
loop_
_entity.id
_entity.type
_entity.pdbx_description
1 polymer ?
#
loop_
_entity_poly.entity_id
_entity_poly.type
_entity_poly.pdbx_seq_one_letter_code
_entity_poly.pdbx_strand_id
1 'polypeptide(L)'
;MSDSSIVIKGAREHNLRDIDVEIPRDRLVVITGLSGSGKSSLAFDTIYAEGQRRYVESLSSYARQFLGQMDKPDLDSIDGLSPAVSIDQKTTSKNPRSTVGTVTEIYDYLRLLYARIGTPHCPECGREIERQTTDQVADKILEAGNGRRAFVLAPVVQGRKGEFTKLLDDLRAEGFSRVRIDGEVRGLDETIELDKKFKHTIEVVVDRIVIRETSLGRIAESVEQATKLAHGNVAVYLLPDRDAPEGTEGDLLTYSLALACPEHGHSIDDLQPRDFSFNAPYGACPECDGLGFKKVVDAEALIEDPNLSIEEGVFGGFFGKSNYYPQIFRALCLHLKVDPATPWKDLPARVRKIFLDGLGDKKMRVDYKTQDGRDTHWFTKYAGVRNILYERYVETTNENTKAKLERYIREEPCSTCHGARLRPEMLAVTVGGKSIYEVCCMSCRESLAFFDTLELTEREAFIGRAIVKEIGERLRFLVDVGLDYLTLDRASATLSGGEAQRIRLATQIGAGLMGVLYILDEPSIGLHQRDNERLIATLERLRDLGNTVIVVEHDEDTIRAADYVVDMGPGAGEHGGEVVCAGTAEQLMACPDSLTGAYLSGRRMVRLPAERRNPGRGALKITGAKANNLHNVSAEIEFGTLTVVTGVSGSGKSSLVTDTIAPALTNAVHNSTRVVGPYKTIEGIDQIDKVIDINQSPIGRTPRSNPATYIGLWDDLRALFASVPESKARGYSPGRFSFNVPGGRCEACKGDGQIKIEMHFLPDIYVPCEVCGGKRYNRETLEVRYRNKTIADVLDMSVTEALAFFGNIPQIKRKLQTLYDVGLGYVRLGQPATTLSGGEAQRVKLAKELHRKQTGKTFYILDEPTTGLHFEDVRQLVDVLQRLVDAGNTVLVIEHNLDVIKVADRIIDLGPEGGDGGGRIVVSGTPEKVAACKKSYTGKFLAPLLERDRARMAEIDG
;
A
#
# COMPACT_ATOMS: atom_id res chain seq x y z
N MET A 1 -47.07 7.89 -4.59
CA MET A 1 -46.10 8.79 -5.20
C MET A 1 -44.77 8.84 -4.41
N SER A 2 -44.48 7.91 -3.47
CA SER A 2 -43.26 7.93 -2.64
C SER A 2 -42.15 6.96 -3.09
N ASP A 3 -42.31 6.32 -4.26
CA ASP A 3 -41.33 5.29 -4.70
C ASP A 3 -40.21 5.81 -5.63
N SER A 4 -40.26 7.09 -6.02
CA SER A 4 -39.30 7.63 -6.99
C SER A 4 -38.21 8.51 -6.40
N SER A 5 -38.27 8.81 -5.11
CA SER A 5 -37.33 9.75 -4.46
C SER A 5 -36.94 9.28 -3.04
N ILE A 6 -35.75 9.62 -2.62
CA ILE A 6 -35.29 9.59 -1.22
C ILE A 6 -35.68 10.96 -0.62
N VAL A 7 -36.56 10.97 0.38
CA VAL A 7 -37.02 12.18 1.03
C VAL A 7 -36.47 12.27 2.44
N ILE A 8 -35.67 13.28 2.69
CA ILE A 8 -34.99 13.56 3.98
C ILE A 8 -35.66 14.79 4.60
N LYS A 9 -36.01 14.71 5.87
CA LYS A 9 -36.61 15.83 6.63
C LYS A 9 -35.86 16.05 7.93
N GLY A 10 -35.60 17.33 8.18
CA GLY A 10 -35.06 17.78 9.44
C GLY A 10 -33.67 17.22 9.75
N ALA A 11 -32.76 17.11 8.76
CA ALA A 11 -31.40 16.63 9.02
C ALA A 11 -30.56 17.68 9.74
N ARG A 12 -29.98 17.26 10.90
CA ARG A 12 -29.22 18.14 11.81
C ARG A 12 -27.85 17.58 12.20
N GLU A 13 -27.38 16.54 11.47
CA GLU A 13 -26.11 15.90 11.78
C GLU A 13 -24.93 16.89 11.59
N HIS A 14 -24.03 16.96 12.56
CA HIS A 14 -22.85 17.85 12.60
C HIS A 14 -23.19 19.34 12.38
N ASN A 15 -22.92 19.87 11.17
CA ASN A 15 -23.17 21.25 10.82
C ASN A 15 -24.43 21.46 9.96
N LEU A 16 -25.21 20.42 9.69
CA LEU A 16 -26.48 20.54 8.96
C LEU A 16 -27.52 21.34 9.77
N ARG A 17 -28.22 22.25 9.10
CA ARG A 17 -29.13 23.23 9.71
C ARG A 17 -30.59 22.88 9.48
N ASP A 18 -31.04 21.75 10.00
CA ASP A 18 -32.47 21.33 9.92
C ASP A 18 -32.95 21.32 8.46
N ILE A 19 -32.23 20.63 7.58
CA ILE A 19 -32.47 20.67 6.14
C ILE A 19 -33.43 19.59 5.68
N ASP A 20 -34.26 19.98 4.70
CA ASP A 20 -35.12 19.09 3.93
C ASP A 20 -34.56 18.93 2.52
N VAL A 21 -34.41 17.68 2.06
CA VAL A 21 -33.84 17.36 0.75
C VAL A 21 -34.61 16.22 0.11
N GLU A 22 -34.93 16.37 -1.18
CA GLU A 22 -35.46 15.31 -2.02
C GLU A 22 -34.47 14.92 -3.11
N ILE A 23 -34.07 13.65 -3.14
CA ILE A 23 -33.09 13.07 -4.06
C ILE A 23 -33.76 12.03 -4.93
N PRO A 24 -33.74 12.18 -6.27
CA PRO A 24 -34.38 11.20 -7.17
C PRO A 24 -33.59 9.85 -7.11
N ARG A 25 -34.37 8.74 -7.16
CA ARG A 25 -33.82 7.38 -7.23
C ARG A 25 -33.47 7.01 -8.66
N ASP A 26 -32.62 5.98 -8.79
CA ASP A 26 -32.15 5.43 -10.07
C ASP A 26 -31.50 6.50 -10.96
N ARG A 27 -30.74 7.40 -10.32
CA ARG A 27 -30.07 8.54 -10.95
C ARG A 27 -28.65 8.66 -10.45
N LEU A 28 -27.80 9.32 -11.24
CA LEU A 28 -26.51 9.81 -10.82
C LEU A 28 -26.69 11.18 -10.17
N VAL A 29 -26.49 11.25 -8.87
CA VAL A 29 -26.69 12.45 -8.05
C VAL A 29 -25.34 12.93 -7.53
N VAL A 30 -25.01 14.18 -7.75
CA VAL A 30 -23.80 14.78 -7.20
C VAL A 30 -24.12 15.73 -6.05
N ILE A 31 -23.48 15.53 -4.90
CA ILE A 31 -23.51 16.49 -3.78
C ILE A 31 -22.21 17.30 -3.83
N THR A 32 -22.33 18.59 -4.06
CA THR A 32 -21.21 19.51 -4.21
C THR A 32 -21.29 20.69 -3.24
N GLY A 33 -20.33 21.60 -3.26
CA GLY A 33 -20.23 22.79 -2.40
C GLY A 33 -18.87 22.96 -1.74
N LEU A 34 -18.65 24.04 -1.01
CA LEU A 34 -17.36 24.36 -0.35
C LEU A 34 -16.86 23.24 0.56
N SER A 35 -15.54 23.16 0.76
CA SER A 35 -14.96 22.27 1.78
C SER A 35 -15.52 22.65 3.16
N GLY A 36 -16.06 21.64 3.91
CA GLY A 36 -16.73 21.87 5.20
C GLY A 36 -18.17 22.42 5.12
N SER A 37 -18.82 22.44 3.95
CA SER A 37 -20.22 22.87 3.81
C SER A 37 -21.27 21.87 4.29
N GLY A 38 -20.90 20.65 4.69
CA GLY A 38 -21.84 19.62 5.18
C GLY A 38 -22.12 18.50 4.18
N LYS A 39 -21.41 18.41 3.06
CA LYS A 39 -21.59 17.36 2.03
C LYS A 39 -21.48 15.95 2.60
N SER A 40 -20.37 15.67 3.28
CA SER A 40 -20.12 14.36 3.88
C SER A 40 -21.07 14.06 5.02
N SER A 41 -21.48 15.08 5.78
CA SER A 41 -22.52 14.95 6.83
C SER A 41 -23.87 14.53 6.26
N LEU A 42 -24.25 15.06 5.09
CA LEU A 42 -25.47 14.62 4.40
C LEU A 42 -25.31 13.22 3.78
N ALA A 43 -24.25 12.99 3.00
CA ALA A 43 -24.07 11.76 2.24
C ALA A 43 -23.76 10.54 3.14
N PHE A 44 -22.77 10.66 4.03
CA PHE A 44 -22.26 9.55 4.84
C PHE A 44 -22.88 9.49 6.23
N ASP A 45 -22.86 10.59 6.98
CA ASP A 45 -23.28 10.57 8.38
C ASP A 45 -24.83 10.59 8.52
N THR A 46 -25.56 10.96 7.45
CA THR A 46 -27.03 10.93 7.42
C THR A 46 -27.57 9.81 6.53
N ILE A 47 -27.38 9.86 5.21
CA ILE A 47 -28.02 8.94 4.26
C ILE A 47 -27.46 7.52 4.39
N TYR A 48 -26.14 7.39 4.32
CA TYR A 48 -25.49 6.07 4.44
C TYR A 48 -25.68 5.46 5.83
N ALA A 49 -25.47 6.25 6.89
CA ALA A 49 -25.59 5.78 8.26
C ALA A 49 -26.98 5.23 8.56
N GLU A 50 -28.05 5.92 8.13
CA GLU A 50 -29.42 5.45 8.31
C GLU A 50 -29.73 4.24 7.43
N GLY A 51 -29.25 4.21 6.16
CA GLY A 51 -29.42 3.08 5.27
C GLY A 51 -28.77 1.81 5.83
N GLN A 52 -27.55 1.93 6.34
CA GLN A 52 -26.82 0.82 6.98
C GLN A 52 -27.48 0.40 8.29
N ARG A 53 -27.91 1.36 9.13
CA ARG A 53 -28.62 1.07 10.38
C ARG A 53 -29.88 0.22 10.13
N ARG A 54 -30.72 0.62 9.17
CA ARG A 54 -31.93 -0.15 8.80
C ARG A 54 -31.60 -1.53 8.26
N TYR A 55 -30.54 -1.65 7.47
CA TYR A 55 -30.08 -2.94 6.97
C TYR A 55 -29.64 -3.86 8.13
N VAL A 56 -28.81 -3.36 9.04
CA VAL A 56 -28.36 -4.12 10.22
C VAL A 56 -29.52 -4.50 11.12
N GLU A 57 -30.50 -3.63 11.32
CA GLU A 57 -31.73 -3.93 12.08
C GLU A 57 -32.59 -5.04 11.47
N SER A 58 -32.54 -5.19 10.14
CA SER A 58 -33.24 -6.27 9.42
C SER A 58 -32.59 -7.64 9.60
N LEU A 59 -31.34 -7.70 10.06
CA LEU A 59 -30.58 -8.94 10.28
C LEU A 59 -31.03 -9.67 11.56
N SER A 60 -30.66 -10.95 11.67
CA SER A 60 -30.92 -11.75 12.87
C SER A 60 -30.28 -11.15 14.12
N SER A 61 -30.85 -11.41 15.31
CA SER A 61 -30.28 -10.95 16.59
C SER A 61 -28.83 -11.41 16.81
N TYR A 62 -28.48 -12.58 16.29
CA TYR A 62 -27.11 -13.11 16.34
C TYR A 62 -26.15 -12.26 15.48
N ALA A 63 -26.49 -11.94 14.25
CA ALA A 63 -25.68 -11.10 13.38
C ALA A 63 -25.50 -9.67 13.93
N ARG A 64 -26.55 -9.11 14.56
CA ARG A 64 -26.50 -7.78 15.20
C ARG A 64 -25.53 -7.70 16.37
N GLN A 65 -25.32 -8.80 17.13
CA GLN A 65 -24.33 -8.85 18.22
C GLN A 65 -22.89 -8.66 17.71
N PHE A 66 -22.59 -9.10 16.48
CA PHE A 66 -21.25 -8.95 15.89
C PHE A 66 -21.04 -7.60 15.21
N LEU A 67 -22.08 -7.01 14.65
CA LEU A 67 -22.01 -5.76 13.90
C LEU A 67 -22.11 -4.50 14.78
N GLY A 68 -22.50 -4.67 16.05
CA GLY A 68 -22.71 -3.55 16.98
C GLY A 68 -24.04 -2.81 16.72
N GLN A 69 -24.43 -2.00 17.70
CA GLN A 69 -25.60 -1.12 17.57
C GLN A 69 -25.10 0.21 16.96
N MET A 70 -25.71 0.63 15.86
CA MET A 70 -25.40 1.92 15.21
C MET A 70 -26.28 3.00 15.79
N ASP A 71 -25.72 4.16 16.08
CA ASP A 71 -26.47 5.33 16.51
C ASP A 71 -27.40 5.81 15.38
N LYS A 72 -28.57 6.29 15.74
CA LYS A 72 -29.49 6.89 14.79
C LYS A 72 -29.01 8.30 14.47
N PRO A 73 -28.84 8.67 13.18
CA PRO A 73 -28.52 10.04 12.81
C PRO A 73 -29.58 11.05 13.32
N ASP A 74 -29.15 12.28 13.57
CA ASP A 74 -30.03 13.36 14.01
C ASP A 74 -30.85 13.90 12.82
N LEU A 75 -32.05 13.32 12.64
CA LEU A 75 -33.00 13.67 11.61
C LEU A 75 -34.43 13.33 12.06
N ASP A 76 -35.42 14.00 11.47
CA ASP A 76 -36.83 13.71 11.76
C ASP A 76 -37.28 12.43 11.04
N SER A 77 -37.12 12.36 9.72
CA SER A 77 -37.43 11.18 8.93
C SER A 77 -36.65 11.09 7.63
N ILE A 78 -36.44 9.87 7.15
CA ILE A 78 -35.92 9.58 5.82
C ILE A 78 -36.69 8.41 5.20
N ASP A 79 -37.26 8.61 4.01
CA ASP A 79 -38.02 7.63 3.29
C ASP A 79 -37.40 7.31 1.93
N GLY A 80 -37.74 6.15 1.35
CA GLY A 80 -37.27 5.75 0.02
C GLY A 80 -35.85 5.19 -0.02
N LEU A 81 -35.19 4.88 1.12
CA LEU A 81 -33.86 4.30 1.14
C LEU A 81 -33.81 2.86 0.62
N SER A 82 -32.86 2.58 -0.27
CA SER A 82 -32.41 1.24 -0.64
C SER A 82 -31.26 0.77 0.26
N PRO A 83 -30.89 -0.53 0.25
CA PRO A 83 -29.66 -0.99 0.87
C PRO A 83 -28.48 -0.15 0.41
N ALA A 84 -27.69 0.40 1.35
CA ALA A 84 -26.64 1.35 1.03
C ALA A 84 -25.24 0.72 1.09
N VAL A 85 -24.40 1.05 0.12
CA VAL A 85 -22.99 0.67 0.02
C VAL A 85 -22.17 1.94 -0.05
N SER A 86 -21.19 2.08 0.86
CA SER A 86 -20.25 3.19 0.87
C SER A 86 -18.90 2.80 0.24
N ILE A 87 -18.37 3.69 -0.59
CA ILE A 87 -17.04 3.58 -1.18
C ILE A 87 -16.25 4.82 -0.78
N ASP A 88 -15.69 4.77 0.43
CA ASP A 88 -14.90 5.86 1.01
C ASP A 88 -13.40 5.77 0.67
N GLN A 89 -12.67 6.85 0.92
CA GLN A 89 -11.24 6.97 0.65
C GLN A 89 -10.36 6.40 1.79
N LYS A 90 -10.93 6.16 2.97
CA LYS A 90 -10.16 6.14 4.24
C LYS A 90 -9.31 4.92 4.56
N THR A 91 -9.31 3.80 3.83
CA THR A 91 -8.54 2.63 4.28
C THR A 91 -7.86 1.83 3.17
N THR A 92 -6.58 2.09 2.96
CA THR A 92 -5.71 1.06 2.40
C THR A 92 -5.39 0.03 3.48
N SER A 93 -5.60 -1.24 3.18
CA SER A 93 -5.21 -2.32 4.10
C SER A 93 -3.70 -2.27 4.33
N LYS A 94 -3.27 -2.16 5.59
CA LYS A 94 -1.85 -2.23 5.97
C LYS A 94 -1.33 -3.67 6.05
N ASN A 95 -2.15 -4.66 5.71
CA ASN A 95 -1.74 -6.06 5.71
C ASN A 95 -0.76 -6.32 4.55
N PRO A 96 0.48 -6.72 4.80
CA PRO A 96 1.48 -6.95 3.75
C PRO A 96 1.14 -8.15 2.84
N ARG A 97 0.19 -8.99 3.25
CA ARG A 97 -0.30 -10.12 2.44
C ARG A 97 -1.46 -9.74 1.51
N SER A 98 -2.02 -8.55 1.65
CA SER A 98 -3.10 -8.07 0.78
C SER A 98 -2.53 -7.52 -0.52
N THR A 99 -3.01 -8.04 -1.66
CA THR A 99 -2.63 -7.61 -3.02
C THR A 99 -3.85 -7.16 -3.81
N VAL A 100 -3.64 -6.50 -4.94
CA VAL A 100 -4.73 -6.14 -5.86
C VAL A 100 -5.54 -7.40 -6.21
N GLY A 101 -4.87 -8.51 -6.59
CA GLY A 101 -5.54 -9.77 -6.92
C GLY A 101 -6.40 -10.34 -5.81
N THR A 102 -5.99 -10.22 -4.53
CA THR A 102 -6.78 -10.72 -3.39
C THR A 102 -7.94 -9.79 -3.02
N VAL A 103 -7.77 -8.48 -3.15
CA VAL A 103 -8.85 -7.51 -2.85
C VAL A 103 -9.96 -7.56 -3.91
N THR A 104 -9.60 -7.83 -5.16
CA THR A 104 -10.55 -7.97 -6.28
C THR A 104 -11.14 -9.37 -6.41
N GLU A 105 -10.76 -10.31 -5.54
CA GLU A 105 -11.11 -11.73 -5.59
C GLU A 105 -10.61 -12.47 -6.85
N ILE A 106 -9.94 -11.79 -7.79
CA ILE A 106 -9.39 -12.41 -9.01
C ILE A 106 -8.43 -13.53 -8.65
N TYR A 107 -7.63 -13.35 -7.59
CA TYR A 107 -6.69 -14.37 -7.13
C TYR A 107 -7.39 -15.66 -6.67
N ASP A 108 -8.60 -15.58 -6.12
CA ASP A 108 -9.36 -16.75 -5.69
C ASP A 108 -9.84 -17.59 -6.90
N TYR A 109 -10.25 -16.91 -7.97
CA TYR A 109 -10.56 -17.56 -9.23
C TYR A 109 -9.32 -18.12 -9.92
N LEU A 110 -8.18 -17.42 -9.87
CA LEU A 110 -6.91 -17.94 -10.39
C LEU A 110 -6.50 -19.24 -9.66
N ARG A 111 -6.56 -19.26 -8.33
CA ARG A 111 -6.27 -20.46 -7.55
C ARG A 111 -7.16 -21.65 -7.96
N LEU A 112 -8.44 -21.38 -8.18
CA LEU A 112 -9.39 -22.38 -8.63
C LEU A 112 -9.05 -22.88 -10.04
N LEU A 113 -8.72 -21.97 -10.95
CA LEU A 113 -8.35 -22.28 -12.34
C LEU A 113 -7.11 -23.18 -12.38
N TYR A 114 -6.01 -22.76 -11.72
CA TYR A 114 -4.76 -23.50 -11.68
C TYR A 114 -4.90 -24.87 -11.00
N ALA A 115 -5.75 -24.99 -9.98
CA ALA A 115 -6.03 -26.28 -9.35
C ALA A 115 -6.85 -27.23 -10.22
N ARG A 116 -7.63 -26.74 -11.20
CA ARG A 116 -8.55 -27.55 -12.02
C ARG A 116 -8.01 -27.92 -13.39
N ILE A 117 -7.30 -26.99 -14.04
CA ILE A 117 -6.78 -27.19 -15.41
C ILE A 117 -5.27 -26.92 -15.50
N GLY A 118 -4.60 -26.62 -14.39
CA GLY A 118 -3.15 -26.38 -14.40
C GLY A 118 -2.35 -27.64 -14.73
N THR A 119 -1.37 -27.48 -15.61
CA THR A 119 -0.41 -28.50 -15.97
C THR A 119 0.82 -28.40 -15.09
N PRO A 120 1.11 -29.39 -14.24
CA PRO A 120 2.27 -29.38 -13.36
C PRO A 120 3.56 -29.72 -14.11
N HIS A 121 4.63 -29.03 -13.75
CA HIS A 121 5.98 -29.24 -14.27
C HIS A 121 6.97 -29.46 -13.11
N CYS A 122 8.08 -30.13 -13.40
CA CYS A 122 9.16 -30.26 -12.44
C CYS A 122 9.86 -28.90 -12.21
N PRO A 123 9.99 -28.44 -10.96
CA PRO A 123 10.61 -27.15 -10.67
C PRO A 123 12.11 -27.08 -11.02
N GLU A 124 12.78 -28.22 -11.18
CA GLU A 124 14.20 -28.28 -11.52
C GLU A 124 14.48 -28.45 -13.02
N CYS A 125 13.79 -29.38 -13.72
CA CYS A 125 14.04 -29.64 -15.14
C CYS A 125 12.97 -29.08 -16.09
N GLY A 126 11.86 -28.52 -15.57
CA GLY A 126 10.78 -27.96 -16.38
C GLY A 126 9.96 -28.97 -17.17
N ARG A 127 10.20 -30.27 -17.00
CA ARG A 127 9.43 -31.33 -17.69
C ARG A 127 8.01 -31.38 -17.14
N GLU A 128 7.04 -31.52 -18.02
CA GLU A 128 5.65 -31.80 -17.66
C GLU A 128 5.53 -33.08 -16.84
N ILE A 129 4.75 -33.03 -15.77
CA ILE A 129 4.50 -34.15 -14.88
C ILE A 129 3.08 -34.65 -15.16
N GLU A 130 2.99 -35.78 -15.86
CA GLU A 130 1.73 -36.42 -16.15
C GLU A 130 1.44 -37.59 -15.18
N ARG A 131 0.16 -37.79 -14.87
CA ARG A 131 -0.30 -38.98 -14.16
C ARG A 131 -0.28 -40.14 -15.13
N GLN A 132 0.54 -41.14 -14.86
CA GLN A 132 0.57 -42.37 -15.66
C GLN A 132 -0.47 -43.35 -15.13
N THR A 133 -1.16 -44.08 -16.04
CA THR A 133 -1.98 -45.21 -15.63
C THR A 133 -1.13 -46.44 -15.51
N THR A 134 -1.62 -47.46 -14.78
CA THR A 134 -0.92 -48.75 -14.61
C THR A 134 -0.61 -49.36 -15.96
N ASP A 135 -1.56 -49.29 -16.92
CA ASP A 135 -1.39 -49.84 -18.26
C ASP A 135 -0.33 -49.09 -19.06
N GLN A 136 -0.31 -47.73 -18.99
CA GLN A 136 0.74 -46.95 -19.66
C GLN A 136 2.14 -47.21 -19.10
N VAL A 137 2.25 -47.43 -17.77
CA VAL A 137 3.52 -47.86 -17.17
C VAL A 137 3.93 -49.22 -17.64
N ALA A 138 2.97 -50.18 -17.73
CA ALA A 138 3.23 -51.52 -18.24
C ALA A 138 3.68 -51.50 -19.70
N ASP A 139 3.07 -50.70 -20.56
CA ASP A 139 3.47 -50.54 -21.96
C ASP A 139 4.89 -49.93 -22.07
N LYS A 140 5.23 -48.92 -21.28
CA LYS A 140 6.58 -48.32 -21.23
C LYS A 140 7.64 -49.34 -20.75
N ILE A 141 7.29 -50.16 -19.77
CA ILE A 141 8.17 -51.29 -19.32
C ILE A 141 8.40 -52.27 -20.44
N LEU A 142 7.37 -52.58 -21.22
CA LEU A 142 7.47 -53.49 -22.36
C LEU A 142 8.38 -52.95 -23.47
N GLU A 143 8.20 -51.65 -23.81
CA GLU A 143 9.04 -50.97 -24.80
C GLU A 143 10.52 -50.95 -24.39
N ALA A 144 10.78 -50.60 -23.10
CA ALA A 144 12.14 -50.41 -22.59
C ALA A 144 12.90 -51.71 -22.37
N GLY A 145 12.21 -52.84 -22.12
CA GLY A 145 12.84 -54.07 -21.64
C GLY A 145 12.42 -55.36 -22.35
N ASN A 146 11.78 -55.30 -23.52
CA ASN A 146 11.27 -56.52 -24.21
C ASN A 146 12.35 -57.62 -24.39
N GLY A 147 12.05 -58.81 -23.90
CA GLY A 147 12.95 -59.93 -23.90
C GLY A 147 13.89 -60.04 -22.67
N ARG A 148 14.07 -58.99 -21.91
CA ARG A 148 14.96 -58.93 -20.73
C ARG A 148 14.26 -59.47 -19.47
N ARG A 149 15.07 -59.95 -18.52
CA ARG A 149 14.62 -60.30 -17.16
C ARG A 149 14.61 -59.06 -16.31
N ALA A 150 13.58 -58.88 -15.49
CA ALA A 150 13.47 -57.71 -14.64
C ALA A 150 12.95 -58.05 -13.24
N PHE A 151 13.28 -57.20 -12.26
CA PHE A 151 12.60 -57.13 -10.99
C PHE A 151 11.66 -55.92 -10.99
N VAL A 152 10.40 -56.12 -10.62
CA VAL A 152 9.48 -55.05 -10.31
C VAL A 152 9.66 -54.73 -8.82
N LEU A 153 10.02 -53.49 -8.50
CA LEU A 153 10.44 -53.02 -7.18
C LEU A 153 9.49 -51.95 -6.65
N ALA A 154 9.18 -52.02 -5.37
CA ALA A 154 8.48 -50.98 -4.65
C ALA A 154 9.48 -50.17 -3.78
N PRO A 155 9.83 -48.94 -4.10
CA PRO A 155 10.76 -48.11 -3.34
C PRO A 155 10.09 -47.54 -2.08
N VAL A 156 10.15 -48.26 -0.94
CA VAL A 156 9.51 -47.91 0.33
C VAL A 156 10.34 -46.96 1.18
N VAL A 157 11.66 -46.91 0.99
CA VAL A 157 12.59 -45.98 1.62
C VAL A 157 13.58 -45.43 0.59
N GLN A 158 13.72 -44.15 0.45
CA GLN A 158 14.69 -43.53 -0.46
C GLN A 158 15.60 -42.56 0.30
N GLY A 159 16.89 -42.90 0.38
CA GLY A 159 17.94 -42.04 0.91
C GLY A 159 17.75 -41.54 2.36
N ARG A 160 17.04 -42.31 3.21
CA ARG A 160 16.72 -41.92 4.60
C ARG A 160 17.61 -42.62 5.60
N LYS A 161 17.99 -41.92 6.69
CA LYS A 161 18.74 -42.52 7.79
C LYS A 161 17.80 -43.30 8.71
N GLY A 162 18.23 -44.46 9.18
CA GLY A 162 17.45 -45.31 10.10
C GLY A 162 17.86 -46.75 10.09
N GLU A 163 17.48 -47.53 11.09
CA GLU A 163 17.69 -49.00 11.20
C GLU A 163 16.58 -49.79 10.49
N PHE A 164 15.42 -49.18 10.25
CA PHE A 164 14.25 -49.72 9.55
C PHE A 164 13.80 -51.15 9.96
N THR A 165 14.15 -51.63 11.16
CA THR A 165 13.89 -52.99 11.66
C THR A 165 12.40 -53.31 11.62
N LYS A 166 11.55 -52.39 12.11
CA LYS A 166 10.10 -52.59 12.12
C LYS A 166 9.52 -52.69 10.70
N LEU A 167 9.97 -51.85 9.77
CA LEU A 167 9.54 -51.92 8.36
C LEU A 167 9.88 -53.26 7.74
N LEU A 168 11.10 -53.78 7.97
CA LEU A 168 11.52 -55.09 7.45
C LEU A 168 10.70 -56.25 8.04
N ASP A 169 10.33 -56.13 9.32
CA ASP A 169 9.45 -57.11 9.99
C ASP A 169 8.01 -57.09 9.47
N ASP A 170 7.48 -55.88 9.24
CA ASP A 170 6.15 -55.69 8.65
C ASP A 170 6.09 -56.29 7.22
N LEU A 171 7.09 -55.99 6.37
CA LEU A 171 7.20 -56.57 5.03
C LEU A 171 7.31 -58.12 5.04
N ARG A 172 8.01 -58.68 6.03
CA ARG A 172 8.10 -60.13 6.21
C ARG A 172 6.73 -60.73 6.59
N ALA A 173 5.99 -60.03 7.45
CA ALA A 173 4.64 -60.44 7.88
C ALA A 173 3.63 -60.35 6.72
N GLU A 174 3.79 -59.43 5.80
CA GLU A 174 2.98 -59.30 4.58
C GLU A 174 3.31 -60.33 3.49
N GLY A 175 4.36 -61.14 3.70
CA GLY A 175 4.68 -62.31 2.84
C GLY A 175 5.70 -62.00 1.73
N PHE A 176 6.35 -60.83 1.75
CA PHE A 176 7.44 -60.54 0.82
C PHE A 176 8.69 -61.35 1.20
N SER A 177 9.40 -61.87 0.19
CA SER A 177 10.55 -62.73 0.40
C SER A 177 11.89 -62.07 0.19
N ARG A 178 11.93 -60.91 -0.51
CA ARG A 178 13.19 -60.26 -0.88
C ARG A 178 13.04 -58.71 -0.91
N VAL A 179 14.12 -58.07 -0.57
CA VAL A 179 14.31 -56.62 -0.67
C VAL A 179 15.63 -56.31 -1.37
N ARG A 180 15.69 -55.21 -2.05
CA ARG A 180 16.91 -54.64 -2.60
C ARG A 180 17.29 -53.47 -1.71
N ILE A 181 18.46 -53.54 -1.04
CA ILE A 181 18.94 -52.52 -0.12
C ILE A 181 20.24 -51.97 -0.66
N ASP A 182 20.28 -50.66 -0.88
CA ASP A 182 21.46 -49.91 -1.39
C ASP A 182 22.07 -50.57 -2.66
N GLY A 183 21.20 -51.17 -3.50
CA GLY A 183 21.57 -51.83 -4.75
C GLY A 183 21.74 -53.35 -4.66
N GLU A 184 21.83 -53.92 -3.49
CA GLU A 184 21.97 -55.37 -3.28
C GLU A 184 20.66 -56.08 -2.94
N VAL A 185 20.35 -57.17 -3.61
CA VAL A 185 19.16 -57.99 -3.33
C VAL A 185 19.47 -58.97 -2.18
N ARG A 186 18.69 -58.83 -1.08
CA ARG A 186 18.80 -59.66 0.14
C ARG A 186 17.48 -60.40 0.42
N GLY A 187 17.57 -61.55 1.04
CA GLY A 187 16.41 -62.30 1.52
C GLY A 187 15.86 -61.68 2.82
N LEU A 188 14.54 -61.59 2.94
CA LEU A 188 13.91 -61.13 4.20
C LEU A 188 13.96 -62.24 5.29
N ASP A 189 14.31 -63.48 4.94
CA ASP A 189 14.60 -64.57 5.87
C ASP A 189 15.95 -64.43 6.60
N GLU A 190 16.84 -63.59 6.11
CA GLU A 190 18.14 -63.24 6.72
C GLU A 190 17.97 -62.15 7.79
N THR A 191 18.91 -62.12 8.74
CA THR A 191 18.98 -60.98 9.68
C THR A 191 19.64 -59.80 8.99
N ILE A 192 18.86 -58.73 8.75
CA ILE A 192 19.33 -57.50 8.10
C ILE A 192 19.53 -56.43 9.16
N GLU A 193 20.77 -56.04 9.41
CA GLU A 193 21.14 -54.93 10.29
C GLU A 193 21.62 -53.75 9.46
N LEU A 194 20.97 -52.56 9.63
CA LEU A 194 21.29 -51.33 8.94
C LEU A 194 21.83 -50.28 9.93
N ASP A 195 22.88 -49.57 9.56
CA ASP A 195 23.47 -48.53 10.41
C ASP A 195 22.66 -47.23 10.30
N LYS A 196 22.08 -46.80 11.42
CA LYS A 196 21.28 -45.59 11.52
C LYS A 196 22.02 -44.28 11.13
N LYS A 197 23.36 -44.33 10.98
CA LYS A 197 24.16 -43.14 10.61
C LYS A 197 24.20 -42.88 9.11
N PHE A 198 24.02 -43.95 8.33
CA PHE A 198 24.02 -43.85 6.86
C PHE A 198 22.60 -43.68 6.29
N LYS A 199 22.55 -43.22 5.05
CA LYS A 199 21.31 -43.12 4.29
C LYS A 199 21.10 -44.45 3.58
N HIS A 200 19.93 -45.04 3.68
CA HIS A 200 19.59 -46.29 3.04
C HIS A 200 18.44 -46.12 2.04
N THR A 201 18.46 -46.88 0.95
CA THR A 201 17.39 -47.02 -0.01
C THR A 201 16.90 -48.46 0.05
N ILE A 202 15.61 -48.66 0.38
CA ILE A 202 15.00 -49.98 0.51
C ILE A 202 13.88 -50.13 -0.53
N GLU A 203 14.00 -51.11 -1.39
CA GLU A 203 13.04 -51.44 -2.45
C GLU A 203 12.57 -52.90 -2.27
N VAL A 204 11.26 -53.07 -2.17
CA VAL A 204 10.69 -54.41 -2.03
C VAL A 204 10.61 -55.08 -3.41
N VAL A 205 11.11 -56.30 -3.56
CA VAL A 205 10.98 -57.05 -4.80
C VAL A 205 9.58 -57.65 -4.85
N VAL A 206 8.70 -57.03 -5.62
CA VAL A 206 7.29 -57.42 -5.77
C VAL A 206 7.19 -58.61 -6.70
N ASP A 207 7.87 -58.60 -7.86
CA ASP A 207 7.84 -59.67 -8.82
C ASP A 207 9.16 -59.79 -9.60
N ARG A 208 9.40 -60.98 -10.13
CA ARG A 208 10.52 -61.30 -11.04
C ARG A 208 9.97 -61.82 -12.35
N ILE A 209 10.09 -61.05 -13.40
CA ILE A 209 9.45 -61.27 -14.68
C ILE A 209 10.45 -61.30 -15.83
N VAL A 210 10.04 -61.96 -16.93
CA VAL A 210 10.65 -61.79 -18.24
C VAL A 210 9.67 -60.91 -19.02
N ILE A 211 10.11 -59.74 -19.43
CA ILE A 211 9.27 -58.77 -20.12
C ILE A 211 8.97 -59.27 -21.53
N ARG A 212 7.70 -59.53 -21.83
CA ARG A 212 7.18 -59.91 -23.15
C ARG A 212 5.76 -59.46 -23.29
N GLU A 213 5.24 -59.35 -24.53
CA GLU A 213 3.83 -59.03 -24.79
C GLU A 213 2.86 -59.94 -24.02
N THR A 214 3.18 -61.25 -23.96
CA THR A 214 2.37 -62.26 -23.26
C THR A 214 2.34 -62.07 -21.73
N SER A 215 3.22 -61.27 -21.17
CA SER A 215 3.32 -60.99 -19.74
C SER A 215 2.76 -59.62 -19.34
N LEU A 216 2.12 -58.85 -20.26
CA LEU A 216 1.66 -57.48 -20.03
C LEU A 216 0.69 -57.40 -18.83
N GLY A 217 -0.31 -58.29 -18.75
CA GLY A 217 -1.24 -58.33 -17.62
C GLY A 217 -0.55 -58.57 -16.26
N ARG A 218 0.47 -59.48 -16.23
CA ARG A 218 1.26 -59.71 -15.01
C ARG A 218 2.14 -58.52 -14.64
N ILE A 219 2.67 -57.82 -15.65
CA ILE A 219 3.41 -56.58 -15.43
C ILE A 219 2.49 -55.53 -14.78
N ALA A 220 1.27 -55.32 -15.33
CA ALA A 220 0.30 -54.39 -14.79
C ALA A 220 -0.12 -54.69 -13.34
N GLU A 221 -0.38 -55.99 -13.03
CA GLU A 221 -0.67 -56.46 -11.66
C GLU A 221 0.50 -56.18 -10.70
N SER A 222 1.73 -56.45 -11.14
CA SER A 222 2.93 -56.21 -10.33
C SER A 222 3.19 -54.74 -10.12
N VAL A 223 2.93 -53.89 -11.12
CA VAL A 223 2.99 -52.41 -11.00
C VAL A 223 1.94 -51.92 -10.03
N GLU A 224 0.69 -52.42 -10.09
CA GLU A 224 -0.36 -52.03 -9.17
C GLU A 224 0.01 -52.41 -7.72
N GLN A 225 0.56 -53.61 -7.51
CA GLN A 225 1.01 -54.03 -6.19
C GLN A 225 2.18 -53.18 -5.66
N ALA A 226 3.17 -52.91 -6.52
CA ALA A 226 4.33 -52.07 -6.16
C ALA A 226 3.93 -50.65 -5.80
N THR A 227 3.00 -50.06 -6.55
CA THR A 227 2.54 -48.69 -6.33
C THR A 227 1.66 -48.55 -5.09
N LYS A 228 0.90 -49.58 -4.72
CA LYS A 228 0.18 -49.64 -3.43
C LYS A 228 1.15 -49.58 -2.25
N LEU A 229 2.26 -50.31 -2.31
CA LEU A 229 3.29 -50.36 -1.26
C LEU A 229 4.11 -49.07 -1.18
N ALA A 230 4.48 -48.50 -2.32
CA ALA A 230 5.39 -47.34 -2.40
C ALA A 230 4.67 -46.03 -2.72
N HIS A 231 3.40 -45.89 -2.26
CA HIS A 231 2.62 -44.64 -2.41
C HIS A 231 2.64 -44.04 -3.83
N GLY A 232 2.40 -44.91 -4.82
CA GLY A 232 2.32 -44.49 -6.23
C GLY A 232 3.61 -44.68 -7.03
N ASN A 233 4.73 -45.03 -6.41
CA ASN A 233 6.02 -45.20 -7.08
C ASN A 233 6.30 -46.68 -7.39
N VAL A 234 6.95 -46.93 -8.52
CA VAL A 234 7.43 -48.27 -8.91
C VAL A 234 8.78 -48.14 -9.62
N ALA A 235 9.69 -49.01 -9.33
CA ALA A 235 10.95 -49.11 -10.04
C ALA A 235 11.06 -50.49 -10.73
N VAL A 236 11.69 -50.52 -11.88
CA VAL A 236 11.96 -51.78 -12.64
C VAL A 236 13.45 -51.88 -12.88
N TYR A 237 14.07 -52.88 -12.26
CA TYR A 237 15.47 -53.16 -12.47
C TYR A 237 15.62 -54.20 -13.54
N LEU A 238 16.10 -53.77 -14.71
CA LEU A 238 16.43 -54.66 -15.86
C LEU A 238 17.76 -55.35 -15.60
N LEU A 239 17.69 -56.66 -15.46
CA LEU A 239 18.89 -57.47 -15.22
C LEU A 239 19.80 -57.46 -16.47
N PRO A 240 21.13 -57.49 -16.28
CA PRO A 240 22.06 -57.62 -17.38
C PRO A 240 21.85 -58.94 -18.17
N ASP A 241 22.24 -58.94 -19.42
CA ASP A 241 22.16 -60.12 -20.25
C ASP A 241 23.00 -61.29 -19.68
N ARG A 242 22.58 -62.52 -19.97
CA ARG A 242 23.27 -63.71 -19.45
C ARG A 242 24.76 -63.82 -19.86
N ASP A 243 25.11 -63.23 -20.98
CA ASP A 243 26.44 -63.22 -21.56
C ASP A 243 27.24 -61.94 -21.22
N ALA A 244 26.71 -61.06 -20.37
CA ALA A 244 27.39 -59.85 -19.91
C ALA A 244 28.55 -60.17 -18.95
N PRO A 245 29.71 -59.47 -18.97
CA PRO A 245 30.81 -59.68 -18.05
C PRO A 245 30.36 -59.64 -16.59
N GLU A 246 31.05 -60.43 -15.75
CA GLU A 246 30.79 -60.42 -14.30
C GLU A 246 31.00 -59.04 -13.71
N GLY A 247 30.01 -58.46 -13.01
CA GLY A 247 30.03 -57.11 -12.47
C GLY A 247 29.32 -56.02 -13.30
N THR A 248 28.65 -56.40 -14.41
CA THR A 248 27.84 -55.48 -15.18
C THR A 248 26.56 -55.13 -14.39
N GLU A 249 26.33 -53.84 -14.11
CA GLU A 249 25.11 -53.34 -13.46
C GLU A 249 23.95 -53.31 -14.47
N GLY A 250 22.75 -53.62 -14.00
CA GLY A 250 21.52 -53.51 -14.81
C GLY A 250 20.97 -52.08 -14.83
N ASP A 251 19.99 -51.83 -15.70
CA ASP A 251 19.33 -50.54 -15.84
C ASP A 251 18.17 -50.43 -14.83
N LEU A 252 18.13 -49.35 -14.05
CA LEU A 252 17.03 -49.05 -13.15
C LEU A 252 16.11 -48.00 -13.80
N LEU A 253 14.87 -48.42 -14.06
CA LEU A 253 13.82 -47.56 -14.61
C LEU A 253 12.84 -47.23 -13.49
N THR A 254 12.51 -45.96 -13.30
CA THR A 254 11.56 -45.51 -12.28
C THR A 254 10.32 -44.92 -12.93
N TYR A 255 9.14 -45.28 -12.43
CA TYR A 255 7.85 -44.78 -12.88
C TYR A 255 7.04 -44.38 -11.66
N SER A 256 6.08 -43.47 -11.86
CA SER A 256 5.16 -43.05 -10.80
C SER A 256 3.74 -42.94 -11.35
N LEU A 257 2.78 -43.50 -10.62
CA LEU A 257 1.35 -43.22 -10.83
C LEU A 257 0.90 -41.95 -10.14
N ALA A 258 1.70 -41.41 -9.20
CA ALA A 258 1.54 -40.07 -8.66
C ALA A 258 2.12 -39.05 -9.63
N LEU A 259 1.69 -37.79 -9.53
CA LEU A 259 2.29 -36.67 -10.25
C LEU A 259 3.73 -36.46 -9.73
N ALA A 260 4.72 -37.12 -10.30
CA ALA A 260 6.10 -37.03 -9.85
C ALA A 260 7.08 -36.97 -11.02
N CYS A 261 8.14 -36.18 -10.89
CA CYS A 261 9.25 -36.18 -11.83
C CYS A 261 10.09 -37.42 -11.66
N PRO A 262 10.30 -38.22 -12.72
CA PRO A 262 11.09 -39.47 -12.62
C PRO A 262 12.59 -39.21 -12.35
N GLU A 263 13.11 -38.03 -12.70
CA GLU A 263 14.55 -37.69 -12.55
C GLU A 263 14.87 -37.08 -11.18
N HIS A 264 14.00 -36.20 -10.67
CA HIS A 264 14.27 -35.41 -9.45
C HIS A 264 13.43 -35.87 -8.25
N GLY A 265 12.43 -36.74 -8.44
CA GLY A 265 11.58 -37.24 -7.36
C GLY A 265 10.61 -36.22 -6.76
N HIS A 266 10.50 -35.03 -7.35
CA HIS A 266 9.47 -34.06 -6.94
C HIS A 266 8.09 -34.61 -7.25
N SER A 267 7.31 -34.90 -6.22
CA SER A 267 5.92 -35.35 -6.34
C SER A 267 4.98 -34.21 -5.98
N ILE A 268 3.94 -34.09 -6.78
CA ILE A 268 2.86 -33.12 -6.55
C ILE A 268 1.61 -33.95 -6.24
N ASP A 269 1.00 -33.69 -5.08
CA ASP A 269 -0.28 -34.30 -4.74
C ASP A 269 -1.40 -33.72 -5.62
N ASP A 270 -2.63 -34.23 -5.49
CA ASP A 270 -3.78 -33.68 -6.20
C ASP A 270 -3.91 -32.19 -5.92
N LEU A 271 -3.79 -31.35 -6.96
CA LEU A 271 -3.79 -29.90 -6.86
C LEU A 271 -5.11 -29.39 -6.30
N GLN A 272 -5.03 -28.62 -5.23
CA GLN A 272 -6.19 -27.99 -4.59
C GLN A 272 -6.02 -26.45 -4.57
N PRO A 273 -7.11 -25.66 -4.57
CA PRO A 273 -7.01 -24.21 -4.51
C PRO A 273 -6.23 -23.66 -3.32
N ARG A 274 -6.17 -24.41 -2.19
CA ARG A 274 -5.38 -24.03 -1.01
C ARG A 274 -3.87 -24.09 -1.24
N ASP A 275 -3.41 -24.93 -2.17
CA ASP A 275 -1.99 -25.10 -2.47
C ASP A 275 -1.41 -23.90 -3.24
N PHE A 276 -2.27 -23.14 -3.91
CA PHE A 276 -1.94 -21.87 -4.55
C PHE A 276 -2.18 -20.64 -3.65
N SER A 277 -2.45 -20.84 -2.35
CA SER A 277 -2.65 -19.75 -1.41
C SER A 277 -1.37 -19.43 -0.66
N PHE A 278 -0.83 -18.23 -0.85
CA PHE A 278 0.30 -17.74 -0.06
C PHE A 278 -0.09 -17.34 1.39
N ASN A 279 -1.39 -17.36 1.72
CA ASN A 279 -1.90 -17.16 3.09
C ASN A 279 -2.08 -18.49 3.85
N ALA A 280 -1.92 -19.62 3.17
CA ALA A 280 -2.05 -20.94 3.76
C ALA A 280 -0.67 -21.65 3.83
N PRO A 281 -0.36 -22.41 4.89
CA PRO A 281 0.93 -23.07 5.04
C PRO A 281 1.26 -24.08 3.92
N TYR A 282 0.23 -24.58 3.25
CA TYR A 282 0.36 -25.57 2.18
C TYR A 282 0.98 -24.98 0.90
N GLY A 283 0.61 -23.73 0.56
CA GLY A 283 1.09 -23.06 -0.64
C GLY A 283 2.16 -22.01 -0.40
N ALA A 284 2.23 -21.45 0.82
CA ALA A 284 3.17 -20.39 1.15
C ALA A 284 4.62 -20.83 1.06
N CYS A 285 5.48 -19.96 0.53
CA CYS A 285 6.93 -20.16 0.57
C CYS A 285 7.40 -20.33 2.03
N PRO A 286 8.07 -21.43 2.39
CA PRO A 286 8.45 -21.70 3.79
C PRO A 286 9.51 -20.75 4.33
N GLU A 287 10.24 -20.06 3.45
CA GLU A 287 11.32 -19.14 3.83
C GLU A 287 10.81 -17.74 4.21
N CYS A 288 9.74 -17.25 3.58
CA CYS A 288 9.15 -15.94 3.84
C CYS A 288 7.69 -16.00 4.33
N ASP A 289 7.16 -17.18 4.64
CA ASP A 289 5.78 -17.38 5.08
C ASP A 289 4.73 -16.69 4.19
N GLY A 290 4.97 -16.69 2.88
CA GLY A 290 4.07 -16.09 1.89
C GLY A 290 4.13 -14.57 1.79
N LEU A 291 5.11 -13.91 2.39
CA LEU A 291 5.29 -12.45 2.29
C LEU A 291 5.93 -12.03 0.96
N GLY A 292 6.77 -12.89 0.37
CA GLY A 292 7.52 -12.60 -0.86
C GLY A 292 8.81 -11.82 -0.61
N PHE A 293 8.98 -11.22 0.55
CA PHE A 293 10.16 -10.46 0.93
C PHE A 293 10.60 -10.76 2.35
N LYS A 294 11.83 -10.38 2.67
CA LYS A 294 12.38 -10.40 4.02
C LYS A 294 12.80 -9.01 4.43
N LYS A 295 12.57 -8.68 5.70
CA LYS A 295 13.09 -7.45 6.29
C LYS A 295 14.52 -7.68 6.72
N VAL A 296 15.45 -6.93 6.14
CA VAL A 296 16.87 -6.99 6.44
C VAL A 296 17.36 -5.64 6.90
N VAL A 297 18.41 -5.65 7.74
CA VAL A 297 19.02 -4.39 8.17
C VAL A 297 20.00 -3.93 7.08
N ASP A 298 19.78 -2.71 6.59
CA ASP A 298 20.66 -2.08 5.61
C ASP A 298 21.98 -1.68 6.27
N ALA A 299 23.05 -2.36 5.87
CA ALA A 299 24.38 -2.10 6.41
C ALA A 299 24.93 -0.73 6.00
N GLU A 300 24.56 -0.23 4.84
CA GLU A 300 25.05 1.06 4.34
C GLU A 300 24.37 2.22 5.09
N ALA A 301 23.08 2.08 5.38
CA ALA A 301 22.34 3.05 6.19
C ALA A 301 22.81 3.14 7.64
N LEU A 302 23.50 2.11 8.15
CA LEU A 302 24.09 2.12 9.49
C LEU A 302 25.38 2.95 9.58
N ILE A 303 26.06 3.15 8.45
CA ILE A 303 27.35 3.82 8.38
C ILE A 303 27.13 5.20 7.80
N GLU A 304 26.86 6.18 8.68
CA GLU A 304 26.56 7.55 8.27
C GLU A 304 27.79 8.24 7.63
N ASP A 305 28.99 8.00 8.17
CA ASP A 305 30.26 8.46 7.60
C ASP A 305 31.30 7.35 7.62
N PRO A 306 31.72 6.80 6.47
CA PRO A 306 32.74 5.76 6.39
C PRO A 306 34.15 6.23 6.76
N ASN A 307 34.40 7.55 6.92
CA ASN A 307 35.66 8.08 7.39
C ASN A 307 35.85 7.99 8.92
N LEU A 308 34.74 7.81 9.65
CA LEU A 308 34.77 7.61 11.09
C LEU A 308 35.29 6.21 11.42
N SER A 309 36.01 6.13 12.54
CA SER A 309 36.50 4.87 13.12
C SER A 309 35.47 4.25 14.08
N ILE A 310 35.75 3.03 14.55
CA ILE A 310 34.94 2.36 15.60
C ILE A 310 34.99 3.19 16.91
N GLU A 311 36.14 3.79 17.22
CA GLU A 311 36.30 4.61 18.43
C GLU A 311 35.54 5.93 18.35
N GLU A 312 35.47 6.54 17.17
CA GLU A 312 34.70 7.76 16.89
C GLU A 312 33.19 7.50 16.73
N GLY A 313 32.78 6.24 16.72
CA GLY A 313 31.37 5.85 16.73
C GLY A 313 30.71 5.76 15.34
N VAL A 314 31.38 5.13 14.38
CA VAL A 314 30.87 4.90 13.00
C VAL A 314 29.46 4.33 12.90
N PHE A 315 29.00 3.57 13.90
CA PHE A 315 27.62 3.05 13.98
C PHE A 315 26.62 4.03 14.63
N GLY A 316 26.95 5.30 14.75
CA GLY A 316 26.09 6.44 15.06
C GLY A 316 25.12 6.31 16.24
N GLY A 317 24.22 7.26 16.30
CA GLY A 317 23.18 7.56 17.27
C GLY A 317 22.49 6.47 18.10
N PHE A 318 22.42 5.22 17.64
CA PHE A 318 21.80 4.14 18.41
C PHE A 318 22.77 3.46 19.38
N PHE A 319 23.98 3.18 18.92
CA PHE A 319 24.99 2.44 19.68
C PHE A 319 25.81 3.35 20.61
N GLY A 320 25.82 4.65 20.37
CA GLY A 320 26.58 5.64 21.18
C GLY A 320 25.91 6.08 22.47
N LYS A 321 24.66 5.71 22.75
CA LYS A 321 23.89 6.16 23.90
C LYS A 321 24.18 5.43 25.21
N SER A 322 24.88 4.32 25.19
CA SER A 322 25.28 3.57 26.37
C SER A 322 26.74 3.16 26.25
N ASN A 323 27.46 3.05 27.39
CA ASN A 323 28.82 2.57 27.42
C ASN A 323 28.99 1.07 27.11
N TYR A 324 27.91 0.34 26.93
CA TYR A 324 27.89 -1.11 26.71
C TYR A 324 28.46 -1.50 25.34
N TYR A 325 27.87 -0.97 24.26
CA TYR A 325 28.29 -1.33 22.91
C TYR A 325 29.69 -0.87 22.53
N PRO A 326 30.15 0.35 22.89
CA PRO A 326 31.50 0.77 22.65
C PRO A 326 32.56 -0.16 23.30
N GLN A 327 32.26 -0.73 24.49
CA GLN A 327 33.12 -1.71 25.14
C GLN A 327 33.21 -3.02 24.36
N ILE A 328 32.05 -3.51 23.87
CA ILE A 328 31.98 -4.71 23.02
C ILE A 328 32.72 -4.50 21.71
N PHE A 329 32.58 -3.35 21.06
CA PHE A 329 33.28 -3.05 19.81
C PHE A 329 34.80 -2.94 19.99
N ARG A 330 35.27 -2.32 21.07
CA ARG A 330 36.70 -2.31 21.43
C ARG A 330 37.25 -3.72 21.70
N ALA A 331 36.49 -4.53 22.44
CA ALA A 331 36.88 -5.92 22.70
C ALA A 331 36.95 -6.74 21.41
N LEU A 332 36.01 -6.48 20.46
CA LEU A 332 36.01 -7.10 19.15
C LEU A 332 37.24 -6.66 18.32
N CYS A 333 37.65 -5.38 18.34
CA CYS A 333 38.86 -4.90 17.71
C CYS A 333 40.10 -5.62 18.24
N LEU A 334 40.19 -5.78 19.57
CA LEU A 334 41.28 -6.52 20.22
C LEU A 334 41.30 -7.99 19.81
N HIS A 335 40.12 -8.63 19.76
CA HIS A 335 39.98 -10.03 19.33
C HIS A 335 40.42 -10.24 17.88
N LEU A 336 40.13 -9.28 17.01
CA LEU A 336 40.44 -9.32 15.59
C LEU A 336 41.83 -8.75 15.27
N LYS A 337 42.55 -8.23 16.28
CA LYS A 337 43.86 -7.58 16.16
C LYS A 337 43.85 -6.40 15.20
N VAL A 338 42.83 -5.54 15.32
CA VAL A 338 42.66 -4.32 14.51
C VAL A 338 42.64 -3.11 15.43
N ASP A 339 43.26 -2.01 14.98
CA ASP A 339 43.26 -0.75 15.70
C ASP A 339 41.82 -0.11 15.64
N PRO A 340 41.19 0.16 16.81
CA PRO A 340 39.86 0.77 16.85
C PRO A 340 39.81 2.20 16.26
N ALA A 341 40.95 2.88 16.12
CA ALA A 341 41.05 4.20 15.49
C ALA A 341 41.11 4.14 13.94
N THR A 342 41.14 2.96 13.34
CA THR A 342 41.15 2.81 11.87
C THR A 342 39.82 3.23 11.29
N PRO A 343 39.78 4.15 10.29
CA PRO A 343 38.55 4.49 9.58
C PRO A 343 37.84 3.26 9.02
N TRP A 344 36.51 3.25 9.06
CA TRP A 344 35.70 2.11 8.60
C TRP A 344 36.00 1.68 7.16
N LYS A 345 36.19 2.66 6.26
CA LYS A 345 36.53 2.39 4.85
C LYS A 345 37.84 1.62 4.66
N ASP A 346 38.81 1.83 5.59
CA ASP A 346 40.18 1.26 5.52
C ASP A 346 40.26 -0.11 6.22
N LEU A 347 39.21 -0.51 6.95
CA LEU A 347 39.12 -1.83 7.58
C LEU A 347 39.02 -2.94 6.51
N PRO A 348 39.71 -4.08 6.70
CA PRO A 348 39.58 -5.23 5.82
C PRO A 348 38.11 -5.71 5.69
N ALA A 349 37.71 -6.12 4.49
CA ALA A 349 36.33 -6.56 4.22
C ALA A 349 35.86 -7.68 5.17
N ARG A 350 36.75 -8.62 5.54
CA ARG A 350 36.49 -9.68 6.52
C ARG A 350 36.16 -9.12 7.91
N VAL A 351 36.85 -8.08 8.33
CA VAL A 351 36.63 -7.43 9.63
C VAL A 351 35.30 -6.70 9.62
N ARG A 352 35.02 -5.91 8.57
CA ARG A 352 33.73 -5.22 8.39
C ARG A 352 32.57 -6.20 8.42
N LYS A 353 32.69 -7.34 7.74
CA LYS A 353 31.68 -8.39 7.75
C LYS A 353 31.41 -8.94 9.15
N ILE A 354 32.46 -9.16 9.95
CA ILE A 354 32.30 -9.65 11.33
C ILE A 354 31.58 -8.61 12.22
N PHE A 355 31.89 -7.32 12.06
CA PHE A 355 31.18 -6.28 12.79
C PHE A 355 29.69 -6.24 12.42
N LEU A 356 29.36 -6.45 11.15
CA LEU A 356 27.97 -6.42 10.68
C LEU A 356 27.20 -7.71 11.02
N ASP A 357 27.79 -8.88 10.78
CA ASP A 357 27.09 -10.17 10.80
C ASP A 357 27.42 -11.03 12.03
N GLY A 358 28.44 -10.68 12.81
CA GLY A 358 28.82 -11.37 14.04
C GLY A 358 29.94 -12.40 13.90
N LEU A 359 30.28 -13.04 15.03
CA LEU A 359 31.35 -14.06 15.16
C LEU A 359 30.80 -15.50 15.09
N GLY A 360 29.49 -15.69 14.87
CA GLY A 360 28.81 -16.98 14.97
C GLY A 360 28.86 -17.50 16.42
N ASP A 361 29.15 -18.80 16.58
CA ASP A 361 29.15 -19.43 17.91
C ASP A 361 30.38 -19.14 18.79
N LYS A 362 31.37 -18.41 18.25
CA LYS A 362 32.60 -18.11 18.98
C LYS A 362 32.34 -17.06 20.05
N LYS A 363 32.84 -17.34 21.27
CA LYS A 363 32.82 -16.41 22.39
C LYS A 363 34.05 -15.54 22.37
N MET A 364 33.89 -14.25 22.61
CA MET A 364 35.02 -13.31 22.84
C MET A 364 35.04 -12.85 24.30
N ARG A 365 36.22 -12.51 24.80
CA ARG A 365 36.44 -11.91 26.10
C ARG A 365 36.24 -10.42 26.02
N VAL A 366 35.46 -9.86 26.95
CA VAL A 366 35.24 -8.40 27.10
C VAL A 366 35.76 -7.99 28.47
N ASP A 367 36.77 -7.15 28.48
CA ASP A 367 37.34 -6.60 29.71
C ASP A 367 36.67 -5.24 30.01
N TYR A 368 36.31 -5.01 31.25
CA TYR A 368 35.71 -3.75 31.67
C TYR A 368 36.05 -3.39 33.12
N LYS A 369 35.94 -2.10 33.45
CA LYS A 369 36.14 -1.62 34.82
C LYS A 369 34.78 -1.44 35.48
N THR A 370 34.64 -2.03 36.67
CA THR A 370 33.43 -1.81 37.53
C THR A 370 33.40 -0.37 38.01
N GLN A 371 32.27 0.08 38.55
CA GLN A 371 32.12 1.42 39.16
C GLN A 371 33.13 1.64 40.32
N ASP A 372 33.55 0.57 41.00
CA ASP A 372 34.54 0.58 42.05
C ASP A 372 36.01 0.54 41.53
N GLY A 373 36.25 0.65 40.23
CA GLY A 373 37.56 0.69 39.61
C GLY A 373 38.26 -0.67 39.47
N ARG A 374 37.57 -1.82 39.76
CA ARG A 374 38.14 -3.16 39.61
C ARG A 374 38.08 -3.63 38.17
N ASP A 375 39.19 -4.18 37.67
CA ASP A 375 39.23 -4.83 36.36
C ASP A 375 38.55 -6.19 36.44
N THR A 376 37.57 -6.42 35.57
CA THR A 376 36.84 -7.69 35.46
C THR A 376 36.58 -8.00 33.98
N HIS A 377 36.13 -9.22 33.70
CA HIS A 377 35.86 -9.65 32.34
C HIS A 377 34.65 -10.60 32.30
N TRP A 378 33.99 -10.65 31.12
CA TRP A 378 33.01 -11.68 30.80
C TRP A 378 33.21 -12.22 29.39
N PHE A 379 32.63 -13.39 29.10
CA PHE A 379 32.66 -13.98 27.78
C PHE A 379 31.28 -13.86 27.14
N THR A 380 31.23 -13.33 25.93
CA THR A 380 29.97 -13.16 25.16
C THR A 380 30.13 -13.60 23.73
N LYS A 381 29.01 -14.04 23.11
CA LYS A 381 28.91 -14.17 21.66
C LYS A 381 28.55 -12.80 21.08
N TYR A 382 29.19 -12.44 20.00
CA TYR A 382 28.88 -11.21 19.29
C TYR A 382 27.96 -11.52 18.11
N ALA A 383 26.73 -11.07 18.19
CA ALA A 383 25.69 -11.37 17.22
C ALA A 383 25.80 -10.57 15.91
N GLY A 384 26.57 -9.46 15.91
CA GLY A 384 26.64 -8.52 14.78
C GLY A 384 25.62 -7.39 14.88
N VAL A 385 26.00 -6.23 14.37
CA VAL A 385 25.18 -5.01 14.43
C VAL A 385 23.82 -5.21 13.75
N ARG A 386 23.77 -5.94 12.64
CA ARG A 386 22.53 -6.24 11.92
C ARG A 386 21.55 -7.02 12.77
N ASN A 387 22.00 -8.12 13.36
CA ASN A 387 21.14 -8.98 14.18
C ASN A 387 20.66 -8.26 15.44
N ILE A 388 21.54 -7.50 16.11
CA ILE A 388 21.20 -6.71 17.30
C ILE A 388 20.09 -5.68 16.99
N LEU A 389 20.19 -4.99 15.84
CA LEU A 389 19.15 -4.02 15.43
C LEU A 389 17.86 -4.70 15.03
N TYR A 390 17.94 -5.84 14.32
CA TYR A 390 16.78 -6.59 13.90
C TYR A 390 15.99 -7.16 15.10
N GLU A 391 16.68 -7.82 16.04
CA GLU A 391 16.08 -8.31 17.28
C GLU A 391 15.37 -7.17 18.03
N ARG A 392 16.06 -6.02 18.14
CA ARG A 392 15.49 -4.87 18.85
C ARG A 392 14.32 -4.22 18.11
N TYR A 393 14.29 -4.26 16.77
CA TYR A 393 13.15 -3.84 15.97
C TYR A 393 11.94 -4.75 16.18
N VAL A 394 12.15 -6.05 16.31
CA VAL A 394 11.09 -7.04 16.53
C VAL A 394 10.56 -6.97 17.97
N GLU A 395 11.43 -6.84 18.98
CA GLU A 395 11.06 -6.88 20.38
C GLU A 395 10.47 -5.57 20.93
N THR A 396 10.73 -4.44 20.28
CA THR A 396 10.29 -3.14 20.80
C THR A 396 8.78 -2.93 20.65
N THR A 397 8.12 -2.63 21.77
CA THR A 397 6.71 -2.20 21.80
C THR A 397 6.54 -0.68 21.71
N ASN A 398 7.65 0.07 21.78
CA ASN A 398 7.62 1.52 21.71
C ASN A 398 7.62 2.02 20.27
N GLU A 399 6.49 2.56 19.80
CA GLU A 399 6.29 3.08 18.44
C GLU A 399 7.36 4.09 17.99
N ASN A 400 7.80 4.99 18.89
CA ASN A 400 8.84 5.97 18.57
C ASN A 400 10.20 5.31 18.34
N THR A 401 10.53 4.28 19.12
CA THR A 401 11.77 3.50 18.95
C THR A 401 11.69 2.68 17.68
N LYS A 402 10.56 2.05 17.41
CA LYS A 402 10.31 1.27 16.20
C LYS A 402 10.47 2.13 14.94
N ALA A 403 9.84 3.31 14.91
CA ALA A 403 9.97 4.26 13.81
C ALA A 403 11.42 4.75 13.56
N LYS A 404 12.22 4.85 14.62
CA LYS A 404 13.66 5.18 14.49
C LYS A 404 14.48 4.03 13.93
N LEU A 405 14.11 2.80 14.23
CA LEU A 405 14.79 1.60 13.72
C LEU A 405 14.36 1.26 12.30
N GLU A 406 13.11 1.57 11.94
CA GLU A 406 12.58 1.35 10.59
C GLU A 406 13.42 1.97 9.47
N ARG A 407 14.09 3.08 9.72
CA ARG A 407 14.97 3.74 8.75
C ARG A 407 16.20 2.91 8.35
N TYR A 408 16.56 1.90 9.16
CA TYR A 408 17.65 0.97 8.90
C TYR A 408 17.18 -0.38 8.35
N ILE A 409 15.87 -0.54 8.16
CA ILE A 409 15.25 -1.77 7.65
C ILE A 409 14.86 -1.56 6.20
N ARG A 410 15.28 -2.46 5.33
CA ARG A 410 14.81 -2.54 3.95
C ARG A 410 14.17 -3.89 3.70
N GLU A 411 13.31 -3.93 2.71
CA GLU A 411 12.69 -5.16 2.23
C GLU A 411 13.48 -5.68 1.03
N GLU A 412 13.93 -6.92 1.12
CA GLU A 412 14.61 -7.62 0.02
C GLU A 412 13.73 -8.77 -0.46
N PRO A 413 13.64 -9.03 -1.79
CA PRO A 413 12.94 -10.20 -2.30
C PRO A 413 13.45 -11.48 -1.63
N CYS A 414 12.55 -12.38 -1.31
CA CYS A 414 12.90 -13.66 -0.71
C CYS A 414 13.83 -14.45 -1.64
N SER A 415 14.93 -14.99 -1.12
CA SER A 415 15.94 -15.73 -1.89
C SER A 415 15.40 -17.03 -2.52
N THR A 416 14.33 -17.62 -1.97
CA THR A 416 13.75 -18.89 -2.43
C THR A 416 12.65 -18.68 -3.46
N CYS A 417 11.70 -17.76 -3.20
CA CYS A 417 10.58 -17.55 -4.11
C CYS A 417 10.73 -16.31 -5.00
N HIS A 418 11.80 -15.51 -4.85
CA HIS A 418 12.09 -14.32 -5.62
C HIS A 418 10.92 -13.33 -5.75
N GLY A 419 10.11 -13.22 -4.68
CA GLY A 419 8.92 -12.36 -4.64
C GLY A 419 7.60 -13.09 -4.90
N ALA A 420 7.63 -14.31 -5.44
CA ALA A 420 6.43 -15.04 -5.87
C ALA A 420 5.54 -15.56 -4.73
N ARG A 421 5.98 -15.50 -3.47
CA ARG A 421 5.21 -15.85 -2.26
C ARG A 421 4.84 -17.32 -2.10
N LEU A 422 4.87 -18.13 -3.18
CA LEU A 422 4.47 -19.53 -3.23
C LEU A 422 5.68 -20.47 -3.18
N ARG A 423 5.41 -21.74 -2.92
CA ARG A 423 6.40 -22.82 -3.02
C ARG A 423 6.81 -23.04 -4.48
N PRO A 424 8.05 -23.48 -4.75
CA PRO A 424 8.54 -23.72 -6.10
C PRO A 424 7.69 -24.73 -6.90
N GLU A 425 7.14 -25.74 -6.25
CA GLU A 425 6.29 -26.75 -6.87
C GLU A 425 4.99 -26.14 -7.41
N MET A 426 4.41 -25.17 -6.69
CA MET A 426 3.19 -24.48 -7.12
C MET A 426 3.46 -23.45 -8.22
N LEU A 427 4.66 -22.88 -8.24
CA LEU A 427 5.11 -21.97 -9.30
C LEU A 427 5.42 -22.72 -10.60
N ALA A 428 5.68 -24.01 -10.52
CA ALA A 428 5.91 -24.87 -11.68
C ALA A 428 4.61 -25.38 -12.34
N VAL A 429 3.43 -25.01 -11.80
CA VAL A 429 2.14 -25.31 -12.44
C VAL A 429 1.76 -24.18 -13.38
N THR A 430 1.41 -24.52 -14.65
CA THR A 430 1.10 -23.52 -15.67
C THR A 430 -0.30 -23.68 -16.26
N VAL A 431 -0.87 -22.56 -16.70
CA VAL A 431 -2.07 -22.49 -17.56
C VAL A 431 -1.71 -21.63 -18.77
N GLY A 432 -1.92 -22.14 -19.97
CA GLY A 432 -1.47 -21.44 -21.19
C GLY A 432 0.03 -21.14 -21.19
N GLY A 433 0.84 -22.01 -20.56
CA GLY A 433 2.31 -21.87 -20.47
C GLY A 433 2.80 -20.83 -19.45
N LYS A 434 1.92 -20.27 -18.58
CA LYS A 434 2.28 -19.29 -17.55
C LYS A 434 1.91 -19.76 -16.16
N SER A 435 2.79 -19.53 -15.19
CA SER A 435 2.53 -19.74 -13.77
C SER A 435 1.53 -18.71 -13.23
N ILE A 436 0.91 -19.02 -12.09
CA ILE A 436 -0.02 -18.08 -11.44
C ILE A 436 0.68 -16.75 -11.08
N TYR A 437 1.95 -16.78 -10.70
CA TYR A 437 2.71 -15.59 -10.37
C TYR A 437 3.02 -14.74 -11.62
N GLU A 438 3.42 -15.35 -12.72
CA GLU A 438 3.65 -14.64 -13.98
C GLU A 438 2.39 -13.91 -14.45
N VAL A 439 1.22 -14.54 -14.34
CA VAL A 439 -0.06 -13.88 -14.63
C VAL A 439 -0.33 -12.73 -13.66
N CYS A 440 -0.02 -12.90 -12.37
CA CYS A 440 -0.19 -11.81 -11.39
C CYS A 440 0.76 -10.63 -11.61
N CYS A 441 1.93 -10.84 -12.20
CA CYS A 441 2.90 -9.79 -12.54
C CYS A 441 2.53 -9.01 -13.82
N MET A 442 1.60 -9.51 -14.64
CA MET A 442 1.07 -8.77 -15.78
C MET A 442 0.23 -7.59 -15.32
N SER A 443 0.21 -6.53 -16.12
CA SER A 443 -0.79 -5.47 -15.97
C SER A 443 -2.21 -6.03 -16.17
N CYS A 444 -3.23 -5.39 -15.59
CA CYS A 444 -4.62 -5.81 -15.78
C CYS A 444 -5.00 -5.88 -17.26
N ARG A 445 -4.46 -4.98 -18.10
CA ARG A 445 -4.66 -4.98 -19.56
C ARG A 445 -4.03 -6.22 -20.20
N GLU A 446 -2.79 -6.56 -19.86
CA GLU A 446 -2.10 -7.74 -20.40
C GLU A 446 -2.73 -9.04 -19.91
N SER A 447 -3.13 -9.10 -18.63
CA SER A 447 -3.85 -10.24 -18.08
C SER A 447 -5.19 -10.45 -18.80
N LEU A 448 -5.94 -9.39 -19.06
CA LEU A 448 -7.19 -9.47 -19.84
C LEU A 448 -6.95 -10.01 -21.24
N ALA A 449 -5.96 -9.46 -21.95
CA ALA A 449 -5.59 -9.93 -23.28
C ALA A 449 -5.14 -11.41 -23.27
N PHE A 450 -4.40 -11.84 -22.26
CA PHE A 450 -4.00 -13.23 -22.08
C PHE A 450 -5.21 -14.15 -21.94
N PHE A 451 -6.20 -13.82 -21.09
CA PHE A 451 -7.39 -14.64 -20.91
C PHE A 451 -8.35 -14.60 -22.12
N ASP A 452 -8.43 -13.47 -22.84
CA ASP A 452 -9.23 -13.36 -24.06
C ASP A 452 -8.64 -14.20 -25.22
N THR A 453 -7.32 -14.46 -25.23
CA THR A 453 -6.62 -15.24 -26.26
C THR A 453 -6.24 -16.64 -25.79
N LEU A 454 -6.63 -17.07 -24.60
CA LEU A 454 -6.26 -18.34 -24.02
C LEU A 454 -6.91 -19.51 -24.77
N GLU A 455 -6.09 -20.30 -25.42
CA GLU A 455 -6.51 -21.53 -26.08
C GLU A 455 -6.60 -22.69 -25.07
N LEU A 456 -7.77 -23.25 -24.92
CA LEU A 456 -8.05 -24.37 -24.04
C LEU A 456 -8.47 -25.59 -24.85
N THR A 457 -8.04 -26.78 -24.46
CA THR A 457 -8.58 -28.04 -24.99
C THR A 457 -10.07 -28.17 -24.65
N GLU A 458 -10.83 -29.04 -25.33
CA GLU A 458 -12.26 -29.24 -25.08
C GLU A 458 -12.55 -29.56 -23.61
N ARG A 459 -11.69 -30.38 -22.98
CA ARG A 459 -11.81 -30.76 -21.58
C ARG A 459 -11.54 -29.55 -20.64
N GLU A 460 -10.48 -28.81 -20.88
CA GLU A 460 -10.13 -27.62 -20.09
C GLU A 460 -11.18 -26.53 -20.25
N ALA A 461 -11.70 -26.34 -21.48
CA ALA A 461 -12.77 -25.40 -21.74
C ALA A 461 -14.07 -25.79 -21.02
N PHE A 462 -14.40 -27.07 -20.94
CA PHE A 462 -15.57 -27.54 -20.21
C PHE A 462 -15.47 -27.21 -18.70
N ILE A 463 -14.30 -27.34 -18.12
CA ILE A 463 -14.04 -27.12 -16.69
C ILE A 463 -13.83 -25.63 -16.41
N GLY A 464 -13.01 -24.94 -17.23
CA GLY A 464 -12.45 -23.62 -16.95
C GLY A 464 -13.25 -22.44 -17.48
N ARG A 465 -14.16 -22.64 -18.47
CA ARG A 465 -14.87 -21.51 -19.16
C ARG A 465 -15.56 -20.54 -18.21
N ALA A 466 -16.27 -21.05 -17.21
CA ALA A 466 -16.97 -20.21 -16.25
C ALA A 466 -16.00 -19.39 -15.40
N ILE A 467 -14.88 -20.02 -14.99
CA ILE A 467 -13.85 -19.37 -14.17
C ILE A 467 -13.12 -18.28 -14.99
N VAL A 468 -12.74 -18.59 -16.23
CA VAL A 468 -12.06 -17.64 -17.14
C VAL A 468 -12.97 -16.45 -17.43
N LYS A 469 -14.27 -16.69 -17.62
CA LYS A 469 -15.26 -15.61 -17.81
C LYS A 469 -15.31 -14.66 -16.60
N GLU A 470 -15.37 -15.20 -15.38
CA GLU A 470 -15.39 -14.42 -14.14
C GLU A 470 -14.11 -13.60 -13.95
N ILE A 471 -12.95 -14.20 -14.26
CA ILE A 471 -11.66 -13.49 -14.24
C ILE A 471 -11.67 -12.34 -15.26
N GLY A 472 -12.11 -12.61 -16.50
CA GLY A 472 -12.16 -11.62 -17.57
C GLY A 472 -13.10 -10.46 -17.27
N GLU A 473 -14.28 -10.71 -16.69
CA GLU A 473 -15.22 -9.67 -16.28
C GLU A 473 -14.62 -8.76 -15.20
N ARG A 474 -13.98 -9.32 -14.16
CA ARG A 474 -13.33 -8.54 -13.10
C ARG A 474 -12.15 -7.73 -13.60
N LEU A 475 -11.31 -8.31 -14.48
CA LEU A 475 -10.21 -7.59 -15.12
C LEU A 475 -10.73 -6.44 -15.99
N ARG A 476 -11.82 -6.65 -16.72
CA ARG A 476 -12.46 -5.63 -17.57
C ARG A 476 -12.96 -4.45 -16.73
N PHE A 477 -13.56 -4.71 -15.56
CA PHE A 477 -13.95 -3.63 -14.66
C PHE A 477 -12.76 -2.82 -14.14
N LEU A 478 -11.61 -3.47 -13.84
CA LEU A 478 -10.40 -2.73 -13.44
C LEU A 478 -9.87 -1.86 -14.58
N VAL A 479 -9.94 -2.35 -15.82
CA VAL A 479 -9.56 -1.58 -17.02
C VAL A 479 -10.52 -0.40 -17.25
N ASP A 480 -11.82 -0.62 -17.08
CA ASP A 480 -12.87 0.40 -17.28
C ASP A 480 -12.75 1.55 -16.28
N VAL A 481 -12.35 1.29 -15.02
CA VAL A 481 -12.09 2.34 -14.02
C VAL A 481 -10.70 2.99 -14.14
N GLY A 482 -9.95 2.71 -15.21
CA GLY A 482 -8.64 3.32 -15.48
C GLY A 482 -7.50 2.75 -14.63
N LEU A 483 -7.59 1.50 -14.17
CA LEU A 483 -6.54 0.79 -13.43
C LEU A 483 -5.82 -0.27 -14.29
N ASP A 484 -5.83 -0.10 -15.58
CA ASP A 484 -5.31 -1.01 -16.58
C ASP A 484 -3.79 -1.28 -16.47
N TYR A 485 -3.05 -0.35 -15.85
CA TYR A 485 -1.61 -0.41 -15.60
C TYR A 485 -1.22 -1.16 -14.32
N LEU A 486 -2.16 -1.44 -13.41
CA LEU A 486 -1.86 -2.14 -12.16
C LEU A 486 -1.60 -3.63 -12.41
N THR A 487 -0.70 -4.20 -11.62
CA THR A 487 -0.45 -5.65 -11.56
C THR A 487 -1.22 -6.29 -10.40
N LEU A 488 -1.63 -7.55 -10.55
CA LEU A 488 -2.40 -8.25 -9.52
C LEU A 488 -1.57 -8.60 -8.27
N ASP A 489 -0.25 -8.70 -8.39
CA ASP A 489 0.69 -8.96 -7.30
C ASP A 489 0.99 -7.72 -6.44
N ARG A 490 0.66 -6.52 -6.94
CA ARG A 490 0.95 -5.26 -6.24
C ARG A 490 0.30 -5.22 -4.86
N ALA A 491 1.12 -4.95 -3.85
CA ALA A 491 0.67 -4.90 -2.46
C ALA A 491 -0.33 -3.75 -2.23
N SER A 492 -1.45 -4.00 -1.57
CA SER A 492 -2.50 -3.00 -1.29
C SER A 492 -1.98 -1.81 -0.49
N ALA A 493 -0.98 -2.01 0.36
CA ALA A 493 -0.36 -0.95 1.15
C ALA A 493 0.41 0.09 0.31
N THR A 494 0.74 -0.23 -0.96
CA THR A 494 1.44 0.67 -1.89
C THR A 494 0.50 1.45 -2.81
N LEU A 495 -0.80 1.20 -2.71
CA LEU A 495 -1.81 1.89 -3.52
C LEU A 495 -2.06 3.30 -2.99
N SER A 496 -2.26 4.24 -3.88
CA SER A 496 -2.81 5.55 -3.53
C SER A 496 -4.27 5.42 -3.05
N GLY A 497 -4.78 6.43 -2.34
CA GLY A 497 -6.17 6.45 -1.89
C GLY A 497 -7.17 6.26 -3.03
N GLY A 498 -6.96 6.97 -4.14
CA GLY A 498 -7.81 6.88 -5.33
C GLY A 498 -7.71 5.52 -6.05
N GLU A 499 -6.52 4.90 -6.14
CA GLU A 499 -6.37 3.53 -6.69
C GLU A 499 -7.16 2.52 -5.86
N ALA A 500 -7.03 2.57 -4.53
CA ALA A 500 -7.74 1.66 -3.62
C ALA A 500 -9.26 1.84 -3.70
N GLN A 501 -9.75 3.07 -3.81
CA GLN A 501 -11.17 3.37 -3.96
C GLN A 501 -11.74 2.84 -5.27
N ARG A 502 -11.03 3.02 -6.39
CA ARG A 502 -11.42 2.49 -7.69
C ARG A 502 -11.40 0.96 -7.76
N ILE A 503 -10.46 0.31 -7.08
CA ILE A 503 -10.47 -1.16 -6.93
C ILE A 503 -11.76 -1.61 -6.23
N ARG A 504 -12.17 -0.93 -5.15
CA ARG A 504 -13.44 -1.24 -4.48
C ARG A 504 -14.65 -0.99 -5.38
N LEU A 505 -14.65 0.13 -6.12
CA LEU A 505 -15.71 0.43 -7.09
C LEU A 505 -15.81 -0.69 -8.14
N ALA A 506 -14.68 -1.09 -8.75
CA ALA A 506 -14.64 -2.19 -9.71
C ALA A 506 -15.17 -3.51 -9.13
N THR A 507 -14.81 -3.83 -7.88
CA THR A 507 -15.28 -5.04 -7.18
C THR A 507 -16.80 -4.99 -6.95
N GLN A 508 -17.36 -3.85 -6.57
CA GLN A 508 -18.80 -3.68 -6.33
C GLN A 508 -19.61 -3.75 -7.64
N ILE A 509 -19.12 -3.16 -8.73
CA ILE A 509 -19.74 -3.27 -10.05
C ILE A 509 -19.73 -4.73 -10.52
N GLY A 510 -18.62 -5.43 -10.30
CA GLY A 510 -18.47 -6.86 -10.60
C GLY A 510 -19.49 -7.76 -9.87
N ALA A 511 -19.99 -7.33 -8.71
CA ALA A 511 -21.04 -8.04 -7.99
C ALA A 511 -22.41 -7.96 -8.67
N GLY A 512 -22.62 -7.05 -9.64
CA GLY A 512 -23.84 -6.93 -10.43
C GLY A 512 -25.13 -6.65 -9.63
N LEU A 513 -24.99 -6.00 -8.46
CA LEU A 513 -26.13 -5.69 -7.60
C LEU A 513 -27.02 -4.64 -8.25
N MET A 514 -28.34 -4.83 -8.13
CA MET A 514 -29.38 -3.94 -8.65
C MET A 514 -30.25 -3.41 -7.50
N GLY A 515 -30.78 -2.18 -7.66
CA GLY A 515 -31.65 -1.56 -6.65
C GLY A 515 -30.91 -1.14 -5.37
N VAL A 516 -29.60 -0.94 -5.46
CA VAL A 516 -28.72 -0.53 -4.35
C VAL A 516 -28.47 0.97 -4.41
N LEU A 517 -28.27 1.58 -3.25
CA LEU A 517 -27.79 2.97 -3.11
C LEU A 517 -26.28 2.97 -2.92
N TYR A 518 -25.54 3.40 -3.93
CA TYR A 518 -24.09 3.59 -3.85
C TYR A 518 -23.76 5.02 -3.44
N ILE A 519 -22.87 5.17 -2.47
CA ILE A 519 -22.40 6.48 -2.00
C ILE A 519 -20.88 6.51 -2.10
N LEU A 520 -20.35 7.43 -2.91
CA LEU A 520 -18.93 7.57 -3.22
C LEU A 520 -18.39 8.91 -2.71
N ASP A 521 -17.19 8.88 -2.14
CA ASP A 521 -16.48 10.07 -1.65
C ASP A 521 -15.35 10.45 -2.62
N GLU A 522 -15.54 11.51 -3.39
CA GLU A 522 -14.55 12.09 -4.30
C GLU A 522 -13.81 11.05 -5.17
N PRO A 523 -14.50 10.22 -5.96
CA PRO A 523 -13.87 9.15 -6.73
C PRO A 523 -12.95 9.63 -7.86
N SER A 524 -13.02 10.89 -8.28
CA SER A 524 -12.15 11.52 -9.29
C SER A 524 -10.76 11.90 -8.77
N ILE A 525 -10.50 11.76 -7.47
CA ILE A 525 -9.23 12.15 -6.84
C ILE A 525 -8.02 11.50 -7.52
N GLY A 526 -7.01 12.34 -7.86
CA GLY A 526 -5.75 11.89 -8.46
C GLY A 526 -5.90 11.34 -9.87
N LEU A 527 -7.03 11.62 -10.53
CA LEU A 527 -7.27 11.24 -11.92
C LEU A 527 -6.88 12.35 -12.89
N HIS A 528 -6.25 11.94 -13.98
CA HIS A 528 -6.17 12.74 -15.17
C HIS A 528 -7.55 12.79 -15.87
N GLN A 529 -7.88 13.89 -16.57
CA GLN A 529 -9.20 14.07 -17.21
C GLN A 529 -9.58 12.89 -18.13
N ARG A 530 -8.62 12.32 -18.86
CA ARG A 530 -8.84 11.10 -19.67
C ARG A 530 -9.37 9.93 -18.83
N ASP A 531 -8.80 9.74 -17.63
CA ASP A 531 -9.18 8.63 -16.77
C ASP A 531 -10.50 8.95 -16.05
N ASN A 532 -10.79 10.23 -15.82
CA ASN A 532 -12.06 10.72 -15.28
C ASN A 532 -13.23 10.48 -16.23
N GLU A 533 -13.06 10.68 -17.55
CA GLU A 533 -14.07 10.33 -18.55
C GLU A 533 -14.50 8.85 -18.45
N ARG A 534 -13.55 7.94 -18.22
CA ARG A 534 -13.83 6.50 -18.01
C ARG A 534 -14.57 6.24 -16.70
N LEU A 535 -14.17 6.93 -15.63
CA LEU A 535 -14.86 6.83 -14.35
C LEU A 535 -16.33 7.27 -14.48
N ILE A 536 -16.60 8.40 -15.12
CA ILE A 536 -17.95 8.91 -15.34
C ILE A 536 -18.79 7.88 -16.11
N ALA A 537 -18.27 7.34 -17.22
CA ALA A 537 -18.95 6.29 -17.99
C ALA A 537 -19.26 5.04 -17.13
N THR A 538 -18.36 4.73 -16.18
CA THR A 538 -18.56 3.62 -15.23
C THR A 538 -19.67 3.92 -14.22
N LEU A 539 -19.76 5.14 -13.71
CA LEU A 539 -20.83 5.59 -12.80
C LEU A 539 -22.18 5.62 -13.51
N GLU A 540 -22.24 6.08 -14.76
CA GLU A 540 -23.43 6.05 -15.61
C GLU A 540 -23.91 4.62 -15.84
N ARG A 541 -22.99 3.69 -16.15
CA ARG A 541 -23.33 2.27 -16.29
C ARG A 541 -23.87 1.68 -14.98
N LEU A 542 -23.31 2.06 -13.82
CA LEU A 542 -23.81 1.61 -12.52
C LEU A 542 -25.23 2.11 -12.27
N ARG A 543 -25.55 3.38 -12.63
CA ARG A 543 -26.89 3.94 -12.63
C ARG A 543 -27.83 3.16 -13.56
N ASP A 544 -27.41 2.91 -14.79
CA ASP A 544 -28.21 2.27 -15.84
C ASP A 544 -28.57 0.81 -15.51
N LEU A 545 -27.87 0.19 -14.57
CA LEU A 545 -28.24 -1.10 -13.96
C LEU A 545 -29.41 -0.98 -12.97
N GLY A 546 -30.03 0.20 -12.80
CA GLY A 546 -31.13 0.43 -11.87
C GLY A 546 -30.66 0.71 -10.43
N ASN A 547 -29.54 1.37 -10.27
CA ASN A 547 -29.03 1.78 -8.97
C ASN A 547 -29.12 3.30 -8.79
N THR A 548 -29.26 3.74 -7.55
CA THR A 548 -29.07 5.14 -7.18
C THR A 548 -27.60 5.36 -6.84
N VAL A 549 -26.96 6.32 -7.50
CA VAL A 549 -25.54 6.62 -7.30
C VAL A 549 -25.40 8.03 -6.78
N ILE A 550 -24.99 8.19 -5.52
CA ILE A 550 -24.70 9.50 -4.89
C ILE A 550 -23.18 9.67 -4.85
N VAL A 551 -22.71 10.77 -5.38
CA VAL A 551 -21.28 11.09 -5.42
C VAL A 551 -21.04 12.43 -4.76
N VAL A 552 -20.17 12.49 -3.75
CA VAL A 552 -19.65 13.75 -3.22
C VAL A 552 -18.50 14.15 -4.13
N GLU A 553 -18.63 15.28 -4.86
CA GLU A 553 -17.66 15.65 -5.90
C GLU A 553 -17.47 17.16 -6.08
N HIS A 554 -16.30 17.51 -6.63
CA HIS A 554 -15.89 18.87 -6.97
C HIS A 554 -15.43 19.01 -8.43
N ASP A 555 -15.39 17.91 -9.18
CA ASP A 555 -14.96 17.89 -10.57
C ASP A 555 -16.03 18.44 -11.52
N GLU A 556 -15.64 19.35 -12.44
CA GLU A 556 -16.54 20.00 -13.38
C GLU A 556 -17.26 18.98 -14.29
N ASP A 557 -16.53 17.98 -14.82
CA ASP A 557 -17.05 17.03 -15.78
C ASP A 557 -18.06 16.09 -15.11
N THR A 558 -17.77 15.64 -13.90
CA THR A 558 -18.68 14.80 -13.09
C THR A 558 -19.96 15.53 -12.71
N ILE A 559 -19.86 16.81 -12.31
CA ILE A 559 -21.03 17.64 -11.99
C ILE A 559 -21.91 17.85 -13.24
N ARG A 560 -21.31 18.07 -14.41
CA ARG A 560 -22.05 18.23 -15.67
C ARG A 560 -22.72 16.95 -16.16
N ALA A 561 -22.12 15.78 -15.88
CA ALA A 561 -22.67 14.47 -16.25
C ALA A 561 -23.79 13.99 -15.32
N ALA A 562 -23.95 14.64 -14.15
CA ALA A 562 -24.97 14.25 -13.17
C ALA A 562 -26.40 14.52 -13.66
N ASP A 563 -27.29 13.58 -13.39
CA ASP A 563 -28.74 13.76 -13.62
C ASP A 563 -29.35 14.80 -12.65
N TYR A 564 -28.77 14.88 -11.44
CA TYR A 564 -29.24 15.76 -10.38
C TYR A 564 -28.06 16.22 -9.50
N VAL A 565 -28.05 17.46 -9.08
CA VAL A 565 -26.98 18.06 -8.27
C VAL A 565 -27.60 18.70 -7.03
N VAL A 566 -26.98 18.51 -5.87
CA VAL A 566 -27.31 19.17 -4.61
C VAL A 566 -26.09 20.02 -4.20
N ASP A 567 -26.25 21.35 -4.18
CA ASP A 567 -25.20 22.27 -3.80
C ASP A 567 -25.35 22.69 -2.34
N MET A 568 -24.34 22.35 -1.53
CA MET A 568 -24.31 22.61 -0.08
C MET A 568 -23.54 23.87 0.23
N GLY A 569 -24.10 24.73 1.06
CA GLY A 569 -23.47 26.01 1.42
C GLY A 569 -24.23 26.78 2.49
N PRO A 570 -24.27 28.12 2.37
CA PRO A 570 -23.51 28.99 1.45
C PRO A 570 -22.02 29.12 1.80
N GLY A 571 -21.62 28.77 3.03
CA GLY A 571 -20.26 28.82 3.53
C GLY A 571 -19.75 27.48 4.04
N ALA A 572 -18.74 27.53 4.92
CA ALA A 572 -18.13 26.36 5.54
C ALA A 572 -18.34 26.36 7.07
N GLY A 573 -18.33 25.21 7.71
CA GLY A 573 -18.51 25.05 9.15
C GLY A 573 -19.87 25.57 9.63
N GLU A 574 -19.88 26.48 10.59
CA GLU A 574 -21.12 27.07 11.12
C GLU A 574 -21.87 27.97 10.13
N HIS A 575 -21.24 28.38 9.04
CA HIS A 575 -21.86 29.16 7.96
C HIS A 575 -22.28 28.29 6.78
N GLY A 576 -22.13 26.98 6.90
CA GLY A 576 -22.60 25.98 5.94
C GLY A 576 -23.85 25.25 6.41
N GLY A 577 -24.06 24.06 5.89
CA GLY A 577 -25.12 23.12 6.33
C GLY A 577 -26.51 23.42 5.78
N GLU A 578 -26.63 24.24 4.74
CA GLU A 578 -27.88 24.53 4.03
C GLU A 578 -27.80 24.00 2.59
N VAL A 579 -28.95 23.70 1.99
CA VAL A 579 -29.06 23.42 0.56
C VAL A 579 -29.25 24.75 -0.16
N VAL A 580 -28.24 25.16 -0.93
CA VAL A 580 -28.29 26.43 -1.68
C VAL A 580 -29.10 26.27 -2.96
N CYS A 581 -28.89 25.14 -3.64
CA CYS A 581 -29.58 24.80 -4.88
C CYS A 581 -29.66 23.29 -5.05
N ALA A 582 -30.76 22.81 -5.60
CA ALA A 582 -30.93 21.40 -5.97
C ALA A 582 -31.65 21.33 -7.33
N GLY A 583 -31.14 20.51 -8.26
CA GLY A 583 -31.70 20.40 -9.61
C GLY A 583 -30.68 19.91 -10.63
N THR A 584 -30.87 20.21 -11.92
CA THR A 584 -29.89 19.88 -12.97
C THR A 584 -28.68 20.81 -12.94
N ALA A 585 -27.60 20.44 -13.60
CA ALA A 585 -26.41 21.29 -13.71
C ALA A 585 -26.72 22.68 -14.33
N GLU A 586 -27.66 22.75 -15.28
CA GLU A 586 -28.11 24.01 -15.89
C GLU A 586 -28.85 24.90 -14.88
N GLN A 587 -29.71 24.31 -14.04
CA GLN A 587 -30.40 25.02 -12.97
C GLN A 587 -29.38 25.55 -11.93
N LEU A 588 -28.38 24.76 -11.60
CA LEU A 588 -27.31 25.18 -10.72
C LEU A 588 -26.51 26.36 -11.30
N MET A 589 -26.16 26.32 -12.58
CA MET A 589 -25.47 27.42 -13.27
C MET A 589 -26.29 28.71 -13.31
N ALA A 590 -27.61 28.59 -13.38
CA ALA A 590 -28.53 29.74 -13.35
C ALA A 590 -28.76 30.34 -11.95
N CYS A 591 -28.47 29.58 -10.88
CA CYS A 591 -28.64 29.99 -9.49
C CYS A 591 -27.64 31.10 -9.13
N PRO A 592 -28.10 32.31 -8.70
CA PRO A 592 -27.20 33.40 -8.35
C PRO A 592 -26.41 33.16 -7.07
N ASP A 593 -26.98 32.43 -6.12
CA ASP A 593 -26.39 32.20 -4.81
C ASP A 593 -25.44 30.98 -4.79
N SER A 594 -25.48 30.15 -5.85
CA SER A 594 -24.57 29.02 -5.97
C SER A 594 -23.17 29.43 -6.39
N LEU A 595 -22.22 29.17 -5.50
CA LEU A 595 -20.81 29.41 -5.77
C LEU A 595 -20.27 28.39 -6.81
N THR A 596 -20.68 27.12 -6.68
CA THR A 596 -20.38 26.08 -7.66
C THR A 596 -20.93 26.47 -9.03
N GLY A 597 -22.19 26.89 -9.10
CA GLY A 597 -22.82 27.36 -10.33
C GLY A 597 -22.14 28.60 -10.94
N ALA A 598 -21.57 29.48 -10.11
CA ALA A 598 -20.80 30.63 -10.60
C ALA A 598 -19.49 30.21 -11.30
N TYR A 599 -18.82 29.15 -10.84
CA TYR A 599 -17.63 28.60 -11.53
C TYR A 599 -18.01 27.84 -12.78
N LEU A 600 -19.00 26.97 -12.75
CA LEU A 600 -19.49 26.20 -13.90
C LEU A 600 -19.99 27.08 -15.04
N SER A 601 -20.64 28.19 -14.73
CA SER A 601 -21.12 29.18 -15.72
C SER A 601 -20.01 30.14 -16.20
N GLY A 602 -18.87 30.17 -15.51
CA GLY A 602 -17.76 31.09 -15.80
C GLY A 602 -17.97 32.51 -15.28
N ARG A 603 -18.99 32.76 -14.44
CA ARG A 603 -19.13 34.03 -13.69
C ARG A 603 -17.97 34.25 -12.72
N ARG A 604 -17.34 33.17 -12.24
CA ARG A 604 -16.08 33.14 -11.50
C ARG A 604 -15.11 32.17 -12.18
N MET A 605 -13.81 32.46 -12.07
CA MET A 605 -12.76 31.64 -12.64
C MET A 605 -11.41 31.88 -11.95
N VAL A 606 -10.50 30.92 -12.05
CA VAL A 606 -9.07 31.15 -11.76
C VAL A 606 -8.48 31.87 -12.97
N ARG A 607 -8.01 33.12 -12.77
CA ARG A 607 -7.51 33.95 -13.87
C ARG A 607 -6.16 33.48 -14.36
N LEU A 608 -5.94 33.55 -15.68
CA LEU A 608 -4.64 33.34 -16.28
C LEU A 608 -3.67 34.46 -15.87
N PRO A 609 -2.38 34.19 -15.65
CA PRO A 609 -1.39 35.23 -15.44
C PRO A 609 -1.21 36.04 -16.72
N ALA A 610 -1.03 37.39 -16.57
CA ALA A 610 -0.81 38.26 -17.72
C ALA A 610 0.46 37.92 -18.50
N GLU A 611 1.52 37.54 -17.79
CA GLU A 611 2.79 37.06 -18.34
C GLU A 611 3.30 35.87 -17.54
N ARG A 612 3.97 34.92 -18.25
CA ARG A 612 4.67 33.81 -17.60
C ARG A 612 6.02 34.30 -17.10
N ARG A 613 6.42 33.86 -15.90
CA ARG A 613 7.73 34.22 -15.36
C ARG A 613 8.85 33.64 -16.20
N ASN A 614 9.86 34.45 -16.47
CA ASN A 614 11.10 34.01 -17.11
C ASN A 614 12.25 34.16 -16.09
N PRO A 615 12.69 33.08 -15.48
CA PRO A 615 13.46 33.12 -14.24
C PRO A 615 14.88 33.62 -14.36
N GLY A 616 15.58 33.30 -15.42
CA GLY A 616 16.98 33.70 -15.62
C GLY A 616 17.97 33.33 -14.50
N ARG A 617 17.53 32.52 -13.50
CA ARG A 617 18.30 32.15 -12.28
C ARG A 617 18.94 30.77 -12.34
N GLY A 618 18.93 30.12 -13.52
CA GLY A 618 19.39 28.73 -13.65
C GLY A 618 18.27 27.72 -13.36
N ALA A 619 18.64 26.45 -13.28
CA ALA A 619 17.70 25.36 -13.13
C ALA A 619 18.30 24.18 -12.34
N LEU A 620 17.44 23.44 -11.69
CA LEU A 620 17.73 22.08 -11.22
C LEU A 620 17.62 21.15 -12.41
N LYS A 621 18.70 20.42 -12.73
CA LYS A 621 18.74 19.43 -13.81
C LYS A 621 18.96 18.04 -13.27
N ILE A 622 18.02 17.13 -13.51
CA ILE A 622 18.17 15.71 -13.26
C ILE A 622 18.32 14.96 -14.57
N THR A 623 19.28 14.04 -14.63
CA THR A 623 19.47 13.21 -15.82
C THR A 623 19.44 11.74 -15.49
N GLY A 624 18.81 10.96 -16.36
CA GLY A 624 18.86 9.52 -16.31
C GLY A 624 18.10 8.87 -15.16
N ALA A 625 16.98 9.44 -14.72
CA ALA A 625 16.11 8.84 -13.71
C ALA A 625 15.47 7.54 -14.23
N LYS A 626 15.53 6.48 -13.40
CA LYS A 626 15.10 5.11 -13.73
C LYS A 626 14.30 4.43 -12.63
N ALA A 627 13.75 5.19 -11.69
CA ALA A 627 12.92 4.65 -10.63
C ALA A 627 11.62 4.05 -11.21
N ASN A 628 11.24 2.86 -10.76
CA ASN A 628 10.02 2.16 -11.17
C ASN A 628 9.91 2.09 -12.72
N ASN A 629 8.84 2.65 -13.29
CA ASN A 629 8.59 2.65 -14.73
C ASN A 629 9.32 3.74 -15.53
N LEU A 630 10.21 4.53 -14.92
CA LEU A 630 10.90 5.61 -15.64
C LEU A 630 11.95 5.08 -16.64
N HIS A 631 11.85 5.51 -17.88
CA HIS A 631 12.76 5.14 -18.97
C HIS A 631 13.86 6.18 -19.20
N ASN A 632 14.84 6.25 -18.29
CA ASN A 632 16.01 7.14 -18.40
C ASN A 632 15.61 8.62 -18.59
N VAL A 633 14.70 9.09 -17.74
CA VAL A 633 14.10 10.43 -17.82
C VAL A 633 15.11 11.51 -17.43
N SER A 634 15.13 12.61 -18.21
CA SER A 634 15.88 13.82 -17.88
C SER A 634 14.93 15.00 -17.83
N ALA A 635 14.95 15.77 -16.75
CA ALA A 635 14.07 16.90 -16.50
C ALA A 635 14.84 18.13 -16.04
N GLU A 636 14.32 19.30 -16.39
CA GLU A 636 14.86 20.60 -15.98
C GLU A 636 13.76 21.42 -15.31
N ILE A 637 14.04 21.93 -14.10
CA ILE A 637 13.13 22.73 -13.29
C ILE A 637 13.79 24.09 -13.03
N GLU A 638 13.24 25.12 -13.64
CA GLU A 638 13.77 26.49 -13.56
C GLU A 638 13.53 27.10 -12.17
N PHE A 639 14.57 27.71 -11.58
CA PHE A 639 14.44 28.33 -10.25
C PHE A 639 13.59 29.58 -10.30
N GLY A 640 12.77 29.78 -9.27
CA GLY A 640 11.86 30.91 -9.14
C GLY A 640 10.63 30.81 -10.03
N THR A 641 10.19 29.57 -10.36
CA THR A 641 8.97 29.31 -11.15
C THR A 641 8.01 28.40 -10.40
N LEU A 642 6.75 28.41 -10.83
CA LEU A 642 5.77 27.38 -10.60
C LEU A 642 5.85 26.34 -11.71
N THR A 643 6.46 25.19 -11.42
CA THR A 643 6.55 24.06 -12.36
C THR A 643 5.56 22.98 -11.97
N VAL A 644 4.71 22.55 -12.90
CA VAL A 644 3.74 21.47 -12.68
C VAL A 644 4.17 20.21 -13.45
N VAL A 645 4.22 19.09 -12.73
CA VAL A 645 4.41 17.75 -13.29
C VAL A 645 3.05 17.08 -13.44
N THR A 646 2.68 16.78 -14.67
CA THR A 646 1.36 16.22 -15.00
C THR A 646 1.48 14.99 -15.91
N GLY A 647 0.37 14.41 -16.30
CA GLY A 647 0.28 13.22 -17.15
C GLY A 647 -0.72 12.20 -16.61
N VAL A 648 -1.05 11.20 -17.42
CA VAL A 648 -2.03 10.16 -17.07
C VAL A 648 -1.69 9.40 -15.78
N SER A 649 -2.67 8.73 -15.19
CA SER A 649 -2.46 7.91 -14.00
C SER A 649 -1.42 6.81 -14.28
N GLY A 650 -0.49 6.56 -13.33
CA GLY A 650 0.58 5.58 -13.52
C GLY A 650 1.71 5.99 -14.49
N SER A 651 1.74 7.23 -15.01
CA SER A 651 2.77 7.66 -15.98
C SER A 651 4.19 7.88 -15.40
N GLY A 652 4.36 7.74 -14.07
CA GLY A 652 5.67 7.86 -13.41
C GLY A 652 5.92 9.23 -12.75
N LYS A 653 4.90 10.08 -12.54
CA LYS A 653 5.02 11.37 -11.86
C LYS A 653 5.63 11.26 -10.46
N SER A 654 5.05 10.42 -9.61
CA SER A 654 5.55 10.20 -8.24
C SER A 654 6.93 9.55 -8.24
N SER A 655 7.22 8.64 -9.18
CA SER A 655 8.55 8.04 -9.34
C SER A 655 9.62 9.08 -9.67
N LEU A 656 9.30 10.09 -10.49
CA LEU A 656 10.23 11.17 -10.80
C LEU A 656 10.37 12.15 -9.63
N VAL A 657 9.26 12.62 -9.07
CA VAL A 657 9.26 13.70 -8.07
C VAL A 657 9.48 13.16 -6.66
N THR A 658 8.62 12.24 -6.20
CA THR A 658 8.57 11.78 -4.82
C THR A 658 9.64 10.74 -4.50
N ASP A 659 9.95 9.83 -5.47
CA ASP A 659 10.91 8.75 -5.22
C ASP A 659 12.34 9.12 -5.67
N THR A 660 12.51 10.14 -6.53
CA THR A 660 13.83 10.51 -7.05
C THR A 660 14.24 11.92 -6.65
N ILE A 661 13.52 12.97 -7.08
CA ILE A 661 13.93 14.38 -6.87
C ILE A 661 13.85 14.76 -5.38
N ALA A 662 12.73 14.52 -4.71
CA ALA A 662 12.52 14.94 -3.33
C ALA A 662 13.52 14.30 -2.35
N PRO A 663 13.77 12.98 -2.35
CA PRO A 663 14.75 12.38 -1.48
C PRO A 663 16.19 12.76 -1.84
N ALA A 664 16.54 12.92 -3.13
CA ALA A 664 17.87 13.35 -3.56
C ALA A 664 18.19 14.77 -3.03
N LEU A 665 17.25 15.71 -3.19
CA LEU A 665 17.41 17.07 -2.66
C LEU A 665 17.45 17.10 -1.14
N THR A 666 16.56 16.34 -0.48
CA THR A 666 16.50 16.28 0.99
C THR A 666 17.80 15.73 1.57
N ASN A 667 18.39 14.70 0.95
CA ASN A 667 19.65 14.12 1.38
C ASN A 667 20.78 15.12 1.22
N ALA A 668 20.85 15.82 0.08
CA ALA A 668 21.94 16.77 -0.19
C ALA A 668 21.85 18.04 0.67
N VAL A 669 20.63 18.60 0.88
CA VAL A 669 20.47 19.88 1.59
C VAL A 669 20.35 19.70 3.11
N HIS A 670 19.72 18.61 3.57
CA HIS A 670 19.43 18.39 4.99
C HIS A 670 20.27 17.26 5.63
N ASN A 671 21.27 16.72 4.93
CA ASN A 671 22.10 15.58 5.39
C ASN A 671 21.26 14.40 5.88
N SER A 672 20.23 14.08 5.12
CA SER A 672 19.32 12.97 5.41
C SER A 672 19.79 11.70 4.65
N THR A 673 19.28 10.53 5.03
CA THR A 673 19.62 9.22 4.42
C THR A 673 18.38 8.54 3.86
N ARG A 674 17.54 9.28 3.08
CA ARG A 674 16.39 8.69 2.42
C ARG A 674 16.81 7.83 1.23
N VAL A 675 16.09 6.75 0.97
CA VAL A 675 16.28 5.96 -0.25
C VAL A 675 15.94 6.81 -1.46
N VAL A 676 16.81 6.82 -2.44
CA VAL A 676 16.67 7.60 -3.67
C VAL A 676 16.54 6.64 -4.85
N GLY A 677 15.56 6.90 -5.71
CA GLY A 677 15.43 6.17 -6.97
C GLY A 677 16.66 6.35 -7.87
N PRO A 678 17.03 5.35 -8.69
CA PRO A 678 18.25 5.42 -9.52
C PRO A 678 18.24 6.59 -10.50
N TYR A 679 19.30 7.39 -10.53
CA TYR A 679 19.54 8.46 -11.50
C TYR A 679 21.04 8.56 -11.84
N LYS A 680 21.40 9.32 -12.90
CA LYS A 680 22.79 9.52 -13.28
C LYS A 680 23.42 10.72 -12.57
N THR A 681 22.86 11.92 -12.79
CA THR A 681 23.36 13.16 -12.20
C THR A 681 22.20 14.08 -11.80
N ILE A 682 22.46 14.92 -10.82
CA ILE A 682 21.59 16.04 -10.45
C ILE A 682 22.49 17.28 -10.26
N GLU A 683 22.14 18.39 -10.91
CA GLU A 683 22.91 19.63 -10.94
C GLU A 683 22.08 20.81 -10.46
N GLY A 684 22.72 21.81 -9.86
CA GLY A 684 22.04 23.04 -9.39
C GLY A 684 21.60 23.00 -7.91
N ILE A 685 21.95 21.95 -7.15
CA ILE A 685 21.56 21.80 -5.74
C ILE A 685 22.14 22.91 -4.87
N ASP A 686 23.33 23.42 -5.23
CA ASP A 686 24.04 24.50 -4.54
C ASP A 686 23.26 25.81 -4.45
N GLN A 687 22.27 26.00 -5.29
CA GLN A 687 21.38 27.17 -5.28
C GLN A 687 20.18 27.04 -4.32
N ILE A 688 20.00 25.88 -3.71
CA ILE A 688 18.89 25.57 -2.81
C ILE A 688 19.39 25.60 -1.36
N ASP A 689 18.78 26.43 -0.52
CA ASP A 689 19.09 26.50 0.91
C ASP A 689 18.18 25.61 1.77
N LYS A 690 16.99 25.29 1.28
CA LYS A 690 16.00 24.50 2.01
C LYS A 690 15.08 23.73 1.05
N VAL A 691 14.77 22.51 1.39
CA VAL A 691 13.77 21.67 0.69
C VAL A 691 12.59 21.41 1.62
N ILE A 692 11.38 21.62 1.11
CA ILE A 692 10.13 21.40 1.84
C ILE A 692 9.26 20.48 1.02
N ASP A 693 9.10 19.26 1.52
CA ASP A 693 8.25 18.21 0.94
C ASP A 693 6.90 18.20 1.66
N ILE A 694 5.83 18.59 0.96
CA ILE A 694 4.46 18.73 1.45
C ILE A 694 3.60 17.64 0.79
N ASN A 695 3.45 16.52 1.47
CA ASN A 695 2.66 15.37 1.05
C ASN A 695 1.37 15.24 1.87
N GLN A 696 0.49 14.32 1.49
CA GLN A 696 -0.80 14.07 2.14
C GLN A 696 -0.71 13.27 3.46
N SER A 697 0.50 12.94 3.94
CA SER A 697 0.67 12.23 5.21
C SER A 697 0.11 13.05 6.40
N PRO A 698 -0.47 12.40 7.42
CA PRO A 698 -1.01 13.09 8.59
C PRO A 698 0.03 13.99 9.29
N ILE A 699 -0.42 15.11 9.87
CA ILE A 699 0.42 16.01 10.67
C ILE A 699 0.84 15.42 12.02
N GLY A 700 0.32 14.26 12.38
CA GLY A 700 0.66 13.49 13.58
C GLY A 700 -0.12 12.19 13.65
N ARG A 701 0.39 11.25 14.44
CA ARG A 701 -0.19 9.89 14.58
C ARG A 701 -1.07 9.73 15.83
N THR A 702 -1.20 10.76 16.66
CA THR A 702 -1.94 10.71 17.91
C THR A 702 -3.02 11.79 17.98
N PRO A 703 -4.11 11.59 18.74
CA PRO A 703 -5.15 12.60 18.94
C PRO A 703 -4.66 13.91 19.57
N ARG A 704 -3.46 13.95 20.14
CA ARG A 704 -2.82 15.16 20.71
C ARG A 704 -2.26 16.10 19.65
N SER A 705 -1.91 15.57 18.49
CA SER A 705 -1.50 16.40 17.37
C SER A 705 -2.74 17.06 16.76
N ASN A 706 -2.68 18.37 16.57
CA ASN A 706 -3.75 19.17 15.99
C ASN A 706 -3.17 20.37 15.22
N PRO A 707 -3.98 21.12 14.44
CA PRO A 707 -3.51 22.28 13.68
C PRO A 707 -2.78 23.30 14.53
N ALA A 708 -3.32 23.66 15.73
CA ALA A 708 -2.70 24.65 16.60
C ALA A 708 -1.30 24.24 17.10
N THR A 709 -1.12 22.96 17.45
CA THR A 709 0.20 22.46 17.90
C THR A 709 1.19 22.38 16.74
N TYR A 710 0.73 21.98 15.56
CA TYR A 710 1.60 21.78 14.42
C TYR A 710 2.22 23.07 13.89
N ILE A 711 1.43 24.15 13.80
CA ILE A 711 1.95 25.47 13.38
C ILE A 711 2.63 26.25 14.51
N GLY A 712 2.68 25.70 15.74
CA GLY A 712 3.27 26.35 16.90
C GLY A 712 2.43 27.49 17.48
N LEU A 713 1.15 27.58 17.13
CA LEU A 713 0.19 28.53 17.70
C LEU A 713 -0.10 28.24 19.17
N TRP A 714 -0.09 26.94 19.53
CA TRP A 714 -0.42 26.47 20.87
C TRP A 714 0.53 27.01 21.94
N ASP A 715 1.80 27.21 21.61
CA ASP A 715 2.77 27.77 22.53
C ASP A 715 2.46 29.22 22.88
N ASP A 716 2.05 30.04 21.90
CA ASP A 716 1.65 31.42 22.11
C ASP A 716 0.36 31.54 22.95
N LEU A 717 -0.61 30.65 22.69
CA LEU A 717 -1.85 30.58 23.44
C LEU A 717 -1.60 30.18 24.91
N ARG A 718 -0.73 29.20 25.18
CA ARG A 718 -0.34 28.83 26.53
C ARG A 718 0.34 29.97 27.29
N ALA A 719 1.22 30.70 26.63
CA ALA A 719 1.86 31.89 27.18
C ALA A 719 0.85 32.98 27.50
N LEU A 720 -0.13 33.20 26.61
CA LEU A 720 -1.21 34.16 26.84
C LEU A 720 -2.04 33.80 28.08
N PHE A 721 -2.49 32.53 28.20
CA PHE A 721 -3.26 32.06 29.36
C PHE A 721 -2.46 32.11 30.66
N ALA A 722 -1.17 31.85 30.63
CA ALA A 722 -0.30 32.02 31.79
C ALA A 722 -0.12 33.52 32.20
N SER A 723 -0.31 34.45 31.29
CA SER A 723 -0.19 35.90 31.55
C SER A 723 -1.43 36.52 32.21
N VAL A 724 -2.58 35.82 32.20
CA VAL A 724 -3.83 36.29 32.80
C VAL A 724 -3.66 36.51 34.31
N PRO A 725 -4.28 37.55 34.90
CA PRO A 725 -4.15 37.87 36.33
C PRO A 725 -4.43 36.67 37.26
N GLU A 726 -5.47 35.90 36.96
CA GLU A 726 -5.83 34.69 37.71
C GLU A 726 -4.75 33.63 37.68
N SER A 727 -4.13 33.38 36.52
CA SER A 727 -3.01 32.44 36.38
C SER A 727 -1.79 32.87 37.19
N LYS A 728 -1.48 34.19 37.17
CA LYS A 728 -0.38 34.77 37.96
C LYS A 728 -0.63 34.64 39.46
N ALA A 729 -1.87 34.92 39.90
CA ALA A 729 -2.27 34.74 41.31
C ALA A 729 -2.13 33.29 41.80
N ARG A 730 -2.39 32.33 40.94
CA ARG A 730 -2.26 30.87 41.22
C ARG A 730 -0.85 30.31 40.98
N GLY A 731 0.09 31.11 40.48
CA GLY A 731 1.43 30.65 40.12
C GLY A 731 1.47 29.69 38.92
N TYR A 732 0.52 29.78 38.00
CA TYR A 732 0.44 28.89 36.82
C TYR A 732 1.41 29.29 35.73
N SER A 733 2.31 28.38 35.38
CA SER A 733 3.24 28.55 34.25
C SER A 733 2.58 28.08 32.92
N PRO A 734 3.17 28.40 31.76
CA PRO A 734 2.65 27.95 30.47
C PRO A 734 2.52 26.39 30.39
N GLY A 735 3.30 25.64 31.17
CA GLY A 735 3.19 24.18 31.30
C GLY A 735 1.85 23.70 31.81
N ARG A 736 1.18 24.50 32.71
CA ARG A 736 -0.15 24.16 33.23
C ARG A 736 -1.21 24.03 32.13
N PHE A 737 -1.08 24.83 31.07
CA PHE A 737 -1.99 24.84 29.91
C PHE A 737 -1.58 23.90 28.80
N SER A 738 -0.67 22.93 29.07
CA SER A 738 -0.28 21.88 28.14
C SER A 738 -1.07 20.60 28.42
N PHE A 739 -1.76 20.08 27.43
CA PHE A 739 -2.40 18.75 27.54
C PHE A 739 -1.40 17.59 27.35
N ASN A 740 -0.13 17.86 27.03
CA ASN A 740 0.92 16.85 26.87
C ASN A 740 1.70 16.57 28.17
N VAL A 741 1.67 17.51 29.13
CA VAL A 741 2.48 17.44 30.36
C VAL A 741 1.57 17.27 31.57
N PRO A 742 1.96 16.46 32.57
CA PRO A 742 1.21 16.34 33.84
C PRO A 742 1.05 17.69 34.55
N GLY A 743 -0.02 17.85 35.35
CA GLY A 743 -0.29 19.00 36.16
C GLY A 743 -1.53 19.79 35.76
N GLY A 744 -1.78 20.03 34.48
CA GLY A 744 -3.00 20.72 34.04
C GLY A 744 -3.93 19.90 33.17
N ARG A 745 -3.45 18.79 32.64
CA ARG A 745 -4.24 17.87 31.80
C ARG A 745 -5.17 16.99 32.63
N CYS A 746 -6.19 16.44 31.99
CA CYS A 746 -6.97 15.34 32.52
C CYS A 746 -6.10 14.09 32.61
N GLU A 747 -5.90 13.52 33.79
CA GLU A 747 -5.05 12.33 33.95
C GLU A 747 -5.77 11.02 33.53
N ALA A 748 -7.10 10.98 33.48
CA ALA A 748 -7.85 9.82 33.02
C ALA A 748 -7.55 9.51 31.53
N CYS A 749 -7.65 10.53 30.65
CA CYS A 749 -7.30 10.40 29.23
C CYS A 749 -5.87 10.87 28.92
N LYS A 750 -5.08 11.26 29.92
CA LYS A 750 -3.71 11.79 29.77
C LYS A 750 -3.61 12.94 28.75
N GLY A 751 -4.70 13.71 28.59
CA GLY A 751 -4.78 14.85 27.67
C GLY A 751 -5.23 14.52 26.24
N ASP A 752 -5.61 13.29 25.95
CA ASP A 752 -6.11 12.91 24.62
C ASP A 752 -7.54 13.41 24.37
N GLY A 753 -8.32 13.64 25.44
CA GLY A 753 -9.74 14.00 25.36
C GLY A 753 -10.64 12.79 25.05
N GLN A 754 -10.05 11.71 24.60
CA GLN A 754 -10.72 10.47 24.17
C GLN A 754 -10.03 9.26 24.81
N ILE A 755 -10.76 8.16 24.94
CA ILE A 755 -10.24 6.87 25.36
C ILE A 755 -10.30 5.93 24.17
N LYS A 756 -9.17 5.35 23.81
CA LYS A 756 -9.07 4.34 22.77
C LYS A 756 -9.53 2.99 23.33
N ILE A 757 -10.52 2.38 22.70
CA ILE A 757 -10.96 1.02 22.93
C ILE A 757 -10.40 0.15 21.82
N GLU A 758 -9.42 -0.70 22.12
CA GLU A 758 -8.81 -1.61 21.16
C GLU A 758 -9.73 -2.80 20.89
N MET A 759 -10.08 -3.01 19.64
CA MET A 759 -10.92 -4.12 19.19
C MET A 759 -10.09 -5.07 18.34
N HIS A 760 -9.86 -6.30 18.81
CA HIS A 760 -8.93 -7.26 18.15
C HIS A 760 -9.27 -7.60 16.70
N PHE A 761 -10.54 -7.51 16.30
CA PHE A 761 -11.03 -7.89 14.96
C PHE A 761 -11.73 -6.76 14.21
N LEU A 762 -11.93 -5.61 14.84
CA LEU A 762 -12.59 -4.43 14.28
C LEU A 762 -11.68 -3.21 14.40
N PRO A 763 -11.93 -2.12 13.66
CA PRO A 763 -11.21 -0.86 13.87
C PRO A 763 -11.37 -0.36 15.30
N ASP A 764 -10.29 0.22 15.84
CA ASP A 764 -10.31 0.82 17.18
C ASP A 764 -11.36 1.92 17.29
N ILE A 765 -12.10 1.94 18.39
CA ILE A 765 -13.12 2.96 18.67
C ILE A 765 -12.54 4.00 19.62
N TYR A 766 -12.80 5.28 19.33
CA TYR A 766 -12.42 6.40 20.19
C TYR A 766 -13.67 7.01 20.82
N VAL A 767 -13.77 6.92 22.15
CA VAL A 767 -14.91 7.42 22.93
C VAL A 767 -14.48 8.67 23.70
N PRO A 768 -15.29 9.75 23.76
CA PRO A 768 -14.98 10.91 24.60
C PRO A 768 -14.72 10.51 26.06
N CYS A 769 -13.72 11.11 26.67
CA CYS A 769 -13.38 10.83 28.07
C CYS A 769 -14.49 11.33 29.00
N GLU A 770 -15.12 10.46 29.75
CA GLU A 770 -16.20 10.76 30.69
C GLU A 770 -15.78 11.76 31.77
N VAL A 771 -14.52 11.72 32.25
CA VAL A 771 -14.02 12.57 33.33
C VAL A 771 -13.89 14.03 32.89
N CYS A 772 -13.41 14.29 31.68
CA CYS A 772 -13.24 15.68 31.21
C CYS A 772 -14.25 16.07 30.12
N GLY A 773 -15.14 15.19 29.69
CA GLY A 773 -16.12 15.47 28.64
C GLY A 773 -15.46 15.92 27.33
N GLY A 774 -14.32 15.32 26.95
CA GLY A 774 -13.56 15.70 25.76
C GLY A 774 -12.63 16.92 25.94
N LYS A 775 -12.72 17.68 27.02
CA LYS A 775 -12.03 18.96 27.23
C LYS A 775 -10.51 18.89 27.45
N ARG A 776 -9.93 17.70 27.58
CA ARG A 776 -8.48 17.42 27.73
C ARG A 776 -7.82 17.90 29.04
N TYR A 777 -8.42 18.80 29.80
CA TYR A 777 -7.87 19.44 31.00
C TYR A 777 -8.61 19.05 32.26
N ASN A 778 -7.93 19.27 33.40
CA ASN A 778 -8.57 19.14 34.71
C ASN A 778 -9.41 20.39 35.03
N ARG A 779 -10.27 20.27 36.04
CA ARG A 779 -11.26 21.28 36.44
C ARG A 779 -10.60 22.63 36.81
N GLU A 780 -9.49 22.59 37.54
CA GLU A 780 -8.81 23.80 38.05
C GLU A 780 -8.17 24.60 36.90
N THR A 781 -7.64 23.94 35.85
CA THR A 781 -7.10 24.62 34.65
C THR A 781 -8.22 25.26 33.85
N LEU A 782 -9.42 24.67 33.82
CA LEU A 782 -10.59 25.21 33.10
C LEU A 782 -11.28 26.37 33.82
N GLU A 783 -10.93 26.65 35.08
CA GLU A 783 -11.40 27.85 35.79
C GLU A 783 -10.78 29.13 35.22
N VAL A 784 -9.54 29.06 34.73
CA VAL A 784 -8.86 30.23 34.16
C VAL A 784 -9.49 30.63 32.81
N ARG A 785 -9.85 31.87 32.69
CA ARG A 785 -10.52 32.40 31.48
C ARG A 785 -9.80 33.64 30.91
N TYR A 786 -9.73 33.65 29.60
CA TYR A 786 -9.34 34.83 28.83
C TYR A 786 -10.57 35.32 28.04
N ARG A 787 -11.05 36.56 28.30
CA ARG A 787 -12.28 37.11 27.70
C ARG A 787 -13.47 36.14 27.79
N ASN A 788 -13.70 35.56 28.94
CA ASN A 788 -14.76 34.56 29.25
C ASN A 788 -14.63 33.18 28.57
N LYS A 789 -13.53 32.90 27.85
CA LYS A 789 -13.27 31.59 27.24
C LYS A 789 -12.18 30.84 27.97
N THR A 790 -12.38 29.57 28.19
CA THR A 790 -11.36 28.64 28.75
C THR A 790 -10.37 28.23 27.67
N ILE A 791 -9.25 27.59 28.07
CA ILE A 791 -8.27 27.07 27.12
C ILE A 791 -8.87 25.92 26.27
N ALA A 792 -9.85 25.17 26.80
CA ALA A 792 -10.58 24.14 26.02
C ALA A 792 -11.52 24.77 24.99
N ASP A 793 -12.26 25.82 25.37
CA ASP A 793 -13.13 26.54 24.42
C ASP A 793 -12.33 27.08 23.24
N VAL A 794 -11.07 27.48 23.46
CA VAL A 794 -10.19 27.95 22.37
C VAL A 794 -9.80 26.81 21.43
N LEU A 795 -9.63 25.58 21.93
CA LEU A 795 -9.39 24.40 21.07
C LEU A 795 -10.60 24.09 20.19
N ASP A 796 -11.80 24.35 20.68
CA ASP A 796 -13.04 24.09 19.96
C ASP A 796 -13.38 25.16 18.93
N MET A 797 -12.75 26.36 19.02
CA MET A 797 -12.93 27.42 18.02
C MET A 797 -12.46 26.98 16.65
N SER A 798 -13.21 27.32 15.60
CA SER A 798 -12.74 27.33 14.23
C SER A 798 -11.61 28.35 14.03
N VAL A 799 -10.82 28.23 12.99
CA VAL A 799 -9.77 29.19 12.64
C VAL A 799 -10.39 30.58 12.41
N THR A 800 -11.56 30.66 11.78
CA THR A 800 -12.28 31.93 11.52
C THR A 800 -12.70 32.61 12.82
N GLU A 801 -13.33 31.88 13.75
CA GLU A 801 -13.72 32.40 15.05
C GLU A 801 -12.51 32.83 15.89
N ALA A 802 -11.45 32.02 15.90
CA ALA A 802 -10.22 32.34 16.62
C ALA A 802 -9.53 33.57 16.03
N LEU A 803 -9.56 33.76 14.70
CA LEU A 803 -9.02 34.96 14.04
C LEU A 803 -9.76 36.23 14.46
N ALA A 804 -11.09 36.18 14.57
CA ALA A 804 -11.90 37.27 15.08
C ALA A 804 -11.62 37.54 16.57
N PHE A 805 -11.53 36.47 17.39
CA PHE A 805 -11.34 36.54 18.83
C PHE A 805 -9.97 37.09 19.23
N PHE A 806 -8.90 36.67 18.54
CA PHE A 806 -7.51 37.04 18.81
C PHE A 806 -6.98 38.16 17.86
N GLY A 807 -7.82 38.79 17.09
CA GLY A 807 -7.44 39.78 16.08
C GLY A 807 -6.51 40.93 16.56
N ASN A 808 -6.53 41.25 17.86
CA ASN A 808 -5.69 42.25 18.49
C ASN A 808 -4.31 41.77 18.96
N ILE A 809 -3.98 40.48 18.79
CA ILE A 809 -2.70 39.89 19.20
C ILE A 809 -1.90 39.51 17.94
N PRO A 810 -0.91 40.35 17.53
CA PRO A 810 -0.26 40.22 16.22
C PRO A 810 0.38 38.85 15.97
N GLN A 811 1.01 38.24 16.98
CA GLN A 811 1.68 36.96 16.84
C GLN A 811 0.69 35.81 16.58
N ILE A 812 -0.42 35.76 17.32
CA ILE A 812 -1.47 34.78 17.18
C ILE A 812 -2.22 35.03 15.87
N LYS A 813 -2.62 36.29 15.59
CA LYS A 813 -3.31 36.69 14.35
C LYS A 813 -2.56 36.22 13.11
N ARG A 814 -1.24 36.47 13.06
CA ARG A 814 -0.43 36.08 11.88
C ARG A 814 -0.46 34.59 11.59
N LYS A 815 -0.40 33.72 12.61
CA LYS A 815 -0.48 32.27 12.44
C LYS A 815 -1.88 31.81 12.05
N LEU A 816 -2.91 32.38 12.64
CA LEU A 816 -4.30 32.11 12.26
C LEU A 816 -4.61 32.53 10.83
N GLN A 817 -4.08 33.72 10.42
CA GLN A 817 -4.24 34.22 9.06
C GLN A 817 -3.65 33.24 8.01
N THR A 818 -2.50 32.63 8.28
CA THR A 818 -1.94 31.66 7.34
C THR A 818 -2.80 30.39 7.20
N LEU A 819 -3.47 29.95 8.26
CA LEU A 819 -4.44 28.86 8.17
C LEU A 819 -5.68 29.26 7.38
N TYR A 820 -6.16 30.50 7.60
CA TYR A 820 -7.30 31.03 6.86
C TYR A 820 -7.00 31.19 5.37
N ASP A 821 -5.81 31.72 5.03
CA ASP A 821 -5.37 31.96 3.65
C ASP A 821 -5.27 30.67 2.80
N VAL A 822 -5.01 29.51 3.44
CA VAL A 822 -4.99 28.22 2.77
C VAL A 822 -6.37 27.53 2.74
N GLY A 823 -7.46 28.24 3.05
CA GLY A 823 -8.82 27.71 3.01
C GLY A 823 -9.20 26.80 4.18
N LEU A 824 -8.51 26.90 5.35
CA LEU A 824 -8.81 26.09 6.53
C LEU A 824 -9.60 26.88 7.60
N GLY A 825 -10.37 27.90 7.19
CA GLY A 825 -11.17 28.74 8.08
C GLY A 825 -12.15 27.96 8.96
N TYR A 826 -12.72 26.90 8.45
CA TYR A 826 -13.70 26.04 9.12
C TYR A 826 -13.11 25.04 10.10
N VAL A 827 -11.83 24.69 9.97
CA VAL A 827 -11.17 23.68 10.80
C VAL A 827 -11.04 24.15 12.23
N ARG A 828 -11.35 23.29 13.22
CA ARG A 828 -11.17 23.62 14.64
C ARG A 828 -9.71 23.52 15.04
N LEU A 829 -9.25 24.43 15.88
CA LEU A 829 -7.85 24.50 16.34
C LEU A 829 -7.38 23.21 17.01
N GLY A 830 -8.26 22.57 17.79
CA GLY A 830 -8.02 21.33 18.52
C GLY A 830 -8.38 20.05 17.79
N GLN A 831 -8.81 20.13 16.53
CA GLN A 831 -9.20 18.95 15.75
C GLN A 831 -8.05 17.92 15.68
N PRO A 832 -8.27 16.65 16.08
CA PRO A 832 -7.23 15.63 16.06
C PRO A 832 -6.64 15.44 14.65
N ALA A 833 -5.33 15.26 14.55
CA ALA A 833 -4.66 15.03 13.28
C ALA A 833 -5.19 13.79 12.54
N THR A 834 -5.72 12.81 13.27
CA THR A 834 -6.29 11.57 12.73
C THR A 834 -7.65 11.75 12.06
N THR A 835 -8.33 12.88 12.31
CA THR A 835 -9.64 13.19 11.71
C THR A 835 -9.54 14.17 10.53
N LEU A 836 -8.35 14.72 10.29
CA LEU A 836 -8.11 15.56 9.13
C LEU A 836 -8.01 14.70 7.85
N SER A 837 -8.60 15.20 6.77
CA SER A 837 -8.38 14.65 5.44
C SER A 837 -6.91 14.84 4.99
N GLY A 838 -6.48 14.07 3.98
CA GLY A 838 -5.12 14.20 3.42
C GLY A 838 -4.84 15.63 2.93
N GLY A 839 -5.80 16.25 2.23
CA GLY A 839 -5.70 17.61 1.75
C GLY A 839 -5.67 18.65 2.86
N GLU A 840 -6.47 18.50 3.93
CA GLU A 840 -6.42 19.38 5.10
C GLU A 840 -5.07 19.29 5.80
N ALA A 841 -4.54 18.09 6.03
CA ALA A 841 -3.22 17.89 6.63
C ALA A 841 -2.11 18.56 5.80
N GLN A 842 -2.18 18.47 4.49
CA GLN A 842 -1.25 19.09 3.56
C GLN A 842 -1.32 20.63 3.64
N ARG A 843 -2.53 21.21 3.67
CA ARG A 843 -2.72 22.66 3.82
C ARG A 843 -2.24 23.17 5.18
N VAL A 844 -2.40 22.42 6.27
CA VAL A 844 -1.81 22.77 7.57
C VAL A 844 -0.27 22.80 7.49
N LYS A 845 0.36 21.86 6.77
CA LYS A 845 1.81 21.88 6.53
C LYS A 845 2.22 23.12 5.73
N LEU A 846 1.47 23.46 4.69
CA LEU A 846 1.71 24.65 3.86
C LEU A 846 1.58 25.93 4.69
N ALA A 847 0.54 26.08 5.53
CA ALA A 847 0.35 27.21 6.42
C ALA A 847 1.54 27.44 7.37
N LYS A 848 2.12 26.35 7.90
CA LYS A 848 3.31 26.42 8.75
C LYS A 848 4.51 27.04 8.03
N GLU A 849 4.71 26.69 6.77
CA GLU A 849 5.85 27.22 6.00
C GLU A 849 5.62 28.67 5.52
N LEU A 850 4.38 29.05 5.20
CA LEU A 850 4.01 30.43 4.88
C LEU A 850 4.28 31.39 6.02
N HIS A 851 4.13 30.93 7.27
CA HIS A 851 4.40 31.75 8.46
C HIS A 851 5.88 32.05 8.64
N ARG A 852 6.80 31.23 8.13
CA ARG A 852 8.25 31.38 8.29
C ARG A 852 8.82 32.49 7.39
N LYS A 853 9.96 33.03 7.77
CA LYS A 853 10.67 34.02 6.95
C LYS A 853 11.14 33.35 5.67
N GLN A 854 10.74 33.91 4.53
CA GLN A 854 11.12 33.46 3.21
C GLN A 854 12.57 33.83 2.89
N THR A 855 13.35 32.91 2.33
CA THR A 855 14.75 33.16 1.91
C THR A 855 14.87 33.49 0.42
N GLY A 856 13.84 33.12 -0.38
CA GLY A 856 13.85 33.22 -1.84
C GLY A 856 14.69 32.15 -2.56
N LYS A 857 15.18 31.14 -1.81
CA LYS A 857 15.93 29.98 -2.32
C LYS A 857 15.38 28.65 -1.84
N THR A 858 14.16 28.66 -1.31
CA THR A 858 13.51 27.43 -0.84
C THR A 858 12.87 26.68 -2.01
N PHE A 859 13.08 25.37 -2.05
CA PHE A 859 12.46 24.47 -3.03
C PHE A 859 11.28 23.75 -2.40
N TYR A 860 10.07 24.06 -2.83
CA TYR A 860 8.83 23.44 -2.37
C TYR A 860 8.43 22.32 -3.32
N ILE A 861 8.07 21.16 -2.76
CA ILE A 861 7.51 20.02 -3.50
C ILE A 861 6.14 19.73 -2.91
N LEU A 862 5.11 19.74 -3.76
CA LEU A 862 3.73 19.45 -3.37
C LEU A 862 3.18 18.30 -4.22
N ASP A 863 2.49 17.38 -3.58
CA ASP A 863 1.89 16.21 -4.22
C ASP A 863 0.36 16.33 -4.16
N GLU A 864 -0.26 16.58 -5.32
CA GLU A 864 -1.71 16.76 -5.53
C GLU A 864 -2.39 17.66 -4.47
N PRO A 865 -1.97 18.92 -4.33
CA PRO A 865 -2.48 19.82 -3.28
C PRO A 865 -3.93 20.24 -3.46
N THR A 866 -4.57 19.99 -4.62
CA THR A 866 -5.99 20.33 -4.87
C THR A 866 -6.95 19.21 -4.47
N THR A 867 -6.45 18.10 -3.94
CA THR A 867 -7.27 16.96 -3.51
C THR A 867 -8.37 17.40 -2.54
N GLY A 868 -9.64 17.10 -2.87
CA GLY A 868 -10.82 17.41 -2.05
C GLY A 868 -11.14 18.91 -1.96
N LEU A 869 -10.69 19.73 -2.90
CA LEU A 869 -10.94 21.17 -2.91
C LEU A 869 -12.05 21.56 -3.90
N HIS A 870 -12.96 22.39 -3.41
CA HIS A 870 -13.87 23.12 -4.25
C HIS A 870 -13.13 24.16 -5.10
N PHE A 871 -13.67 24.59 -6.23
CA PHE A 871 -13.09 25.59 -7.16
C PHE A 871 -12.61 26.88 -6.46
N GLU A 872 -13.35 27.39 -5.49
CA GLU A 872 -12.96 28.58 -4.72
C GLU A 872 -11.75 28.30 -3.82
N ASP A 873 -11.67 27.12 -3.21
CA ASP A 873 -10.52 26.69 -2.41
C ASP A 873 -9.27 26.53 -3.30
N VAL A 874 -9.45 25.98 -4.53
CA VAL A 874 -8.38 25.88 -5.54
C VAL A 874 -7.87 27.26 -5.93
N ARG A 875 -8.76 28.25 -6.14
CA ARG A 875 -8.37 29.64 -6.42
C ARG A 875 -7.50 30.20 -5.32
N GLN A 876 -7.92 30.04 -4.04
CA GLN A 876 -7.15 30.52 -2.89
C GLN A 876 -5.78 29.84 -2.80
N LEU A 877 -5.72 28.53 -3.05
CA LEU A 877 -4.46 27.77 -3.08
C LEU A 877 -3.53 28.29 -4.18
N VAL A 878 -4.06 28.53 -5.39
CA VAL A 878 -3.29 29.12 -6.49
C VAL A 878 -2.69 30.47 -6.09
N ASP A 879 -3.47 31.37 -5.45
CA ASP A 879 -2.98 32.64 -4.96
C ASP A 879 -1.83 32.48 -3.94
N VAL A 880 -1.91 31.45 -3.10
CA VAL A 880 -0.84 31.13 -2.14
C VAL A 880 0.42 30.63 -2.85
N LEU A 881 0.28 29.72 -3.83
CA LEU A 881 1.41 29.21 -4.60
C LEU A 881 2.11 30.33 -5.40
N GLN A 882 1.34 31.24 -6.00
CA GLN A 882 1.86 32.38 -6.72
C GLN A 882 2.65 33.32 -5.78
N ARG A 883 2.14 33.64 -4.56
CA ARG A 883 2.86 34.41 -3.54
C ARG A 883 4.19 33.77 -3.12
N LEU A 884 4.26 32.43 -3.02
CA LEU A 884 5.52 31.73 -2.71
C LEU A 884 6.56 31.91 -3.84
N VAL A 885 6.13 31.83 -5.09
CA VAL A 885 7.01 32.01 -6.25
C VAL A 885 7.44 33.46 -6.37
N ASP A 886 6.52 34.42 -6.17
CA ASP A 886 6.83 35.86 -6.19
C ASP A 886 7.84 36.26 -5.11
N ALA A 887 7.89 35.53 -3.97
CA ALA A 887 8.93 35.68 -2.96
C ALA A 887 10.30 35.11 -3.40
N GLY A 888 10.43 34.61 -4.64
CA GLY A 888 11.66 34.10 -5.23
C GLY A 888 11.90 32.60 -5.05
N ASN A 889 11.00 31.87 -4.40
CA ASN A 889 11.12 30.41 -4.19
C ASN A 889 10.77 29.63 -5.46
N THR A 890 11.19 28.38 -5.50
CA THR A 890 10.82 27.44 -6.57
C THR A 890 9.74 26.50 -6.05
N VAL A 891 8.68 26.32 -6.82
CA VAL A 891 7.55 25.47 -6.47
C VAL A 891 7.36 24.40 -7.54
N LEU A 892 7.53 23.13 -7.15
CA LEU A 892 7.28 21.96 -7.98
C LEU A 892 6.03 21.25 -7.48
N VAL A 893 5.04 21.08 -8.34
CA VAL A 893 3.74 20.50 -7.99
C VAL A 893 3.44 19.29 -8.87
N ILE A 894 3.05 18.16 -8.31
CA ILE A 894 2.38 17.10 -9.06
C ILE A 894 0.89 17.44 -9.08
N GLU A 895 0.28 17.58 -10.25
CA GLU A 895 -1.13 17.97 -10.36
C GLU A 895 -1.84 17.43 -11.60
N HIS A 896 -3.15 17.27 -11.43
CA HIS A 896 -4.10 16.93 -12.49
C HIS A 896 -5.15 18.01 -12.71
N ASN A 897 -5.35 18.89 -11.73
CA ASN A 897 -6.32 19.98 -11.81
C ASN A 897 -5.90 21.01 -12.87
N LEU A 898 -6.75 21.19 -13.89
CA LEU A 898 -6.47 22.07 -15.02
C LEU A 898 -6.37 23.54 -14.61
N ASP A 899 -7.03 23.97 -13.55
CA ASP A 899 -6.93 25.35 -13.05
C ASP A 899 -5.54 25.67 -12.49
N VAL A 900 -4.87 24.70 -11.86
CA VAL A 900 -3.48 24.83 -11.42
C VAL A 900 -2.52 24.71 -12.62
N ILE A 901 -2.79 23.75 -13.53
CA ILE A 901 -1.95 23.50 -14.70
C ILE A 901 -1.91 24.74 -15.63
N LYS A 902 -3.07 25.39 -15.86
CA LYS A 902 -3.16 26.56 -16.75
C LYS A 902 -2.40 27.79 -16.26
N VAL A 903 -2.22 27.95 -14.93
CA VAL A 903 -1.52 29.08 -14.31
C VAL A 903 -0.03 28.84 -14.05
N ALA A 904 0.47 27.64 -14.31
CA ALA A 904 1.88 27.28 -14.17
C ALA A 904 2.79 28.08 -15.13
N ASP A 905 4.03 28.34 -14.70
CA ASP A 905 5.06 28.94 -15.57
C ASP A 905 5.61 27.88 -16.52
N ARG A 906 5.79 26.63 -16.00
CA ARG A 906 6.29 25.47 -16.76
C ARG A 906 5.48 24.21 -16.45
N ILE A 907 5.39 23.32 -17.41
CA ILE A 907 4.77 22.01 -17.28
C ILE A 907 5.77 20.95 -17.75
N ILE A 908 5.81 19.84 -17.07
CA ILE A 908 6.48 18.59 -17.46
C ILE A 908 5.38 17.54 -17.57
N ASP A 909 5.03 17.14 -18.79
CA ASP A 909 3.98 16.14 -19.05
C ASP A 909 4.60 14.76 -19.26
N LEU A 910 4.27 13.80 -18.38
CA LEU A 910 4.73 12.41 -18.44
C LEU A 910 3.67 11.50 -19.08
N GLY A 911 4.15 10.54 -19.84
CA GLY A 911 3.29 9.58 -20.52
C GLY A 911 4.06 8.70 -21.49
N PRO A 912 3.43 8.32 -22.65
CA PRO A 912 2.04 8.66 -23.01
C PRO A 912 0.97 7.89 -22.25
N GLU A 913 1.30 6.67 -21.75
CA GLU A 913 0.38 5.79 -21.04
C GLU A 913 0.81 5.61 -19.56
N GLY A 914 0.07 4.79 -18.81
CA GLY A 914 0.45 4.31 -17.48
C GLY A 914 1.34 3.05 -17.54
N GLY A 915 1.99 2.70 -16.41
CA GLY A 915 2.82 1.50 -16.29
C GLY A 915 4.02 1.50 -17.24
N ASP A 916 4.32 0.37 -17.87
CA ASP A 916 5.46 0.21 -18.78
C ASP A 916 5.33 1.02 -20.07
N GLY A 917 4.10 1.35 -20.48
CA GLY A 917 3.84 2.25 -21.61
C GLY A 917 4.09 3.73 -21.30
N GLY A 918 4.35 4.08 -20.04
CA GLY A 918 4.63 5.43 -19.54
C GLY A 918 6.10 5.73 -19.33
N GLY A 919 6.40 6.48 -18.30
CA GLY A 919 7.77 6.73 -17.82
C GLY A 919 8.64 7.57 -18.76
N ARG A 920 8.05 8.39 -19.63
CA ARG A 920 8.75 9.28 -20.56
C ARG A 920 8.16 10.69 -20.53
N ILE A 921 8.98 11.70 -20.78
CA ILE A 921 8.48 13.06 -20.99
C ILE A 921 7.91 13.17 -22.39
N VAL A 922 6.62 13.45 -22.47
CA VAL A 922 5.90 13.67 -23.74
C VAL A 922 6.20 15.08 -24.27
N VAL A 923 6.12 16.07 -23.41
CA VAL A 923 6.43 17.46 -23.69
C VAL A 923 6.80 18.21 -22.41
N SER A 924 7.67 19.22 -22.52
CA SER A 924 8.00 20.13 -21.44
C SER A 924 8.05 21.56 -21.97
N GLY A 925 7.52 22.50 -21.22
CA GLY A 925 7.49 23.94 -21.57
C GLY A 925 6.35 24.69 -20.93
N THR A 926 5.95 25.83 -21.54
CA THR A 926 4.80 26.62 -21.06
C THR A 926 3.47 25.89 -21.33
N PRO A 927 2.39 26.23 -20.61
CA PRO A 927 1.06 25.66 -20.86
C PRO A 927 0.63 25.75 -22.33
N GLU A 928 0.95 26.84 -23.00
CA GLU A 928 0.64 27.05 -24.43
C GLU A 928 1.38 26.05 -25.34
N LYS A 929 2.65 25.75 -25.00
CA LYS A 929 3.44 24.75 -25.74
C LYS A 929 2.89 23.34 -25.54
N VAL A 930 2.46 23.01 -24.33
CA VAL A 930 1.83 21.73 -24.01
C VAL A 930 0.49 21.60 -24.72
N ALA A 931 -0.35 22.62 -24.69
CA ALA A 931 -1.63 22.68 -25.40
C ALA A 931 -1.49 22.48 -26.93
N ALA A 932 -0.39 22.96 -27.53
CA ALA A 932 -0.09 22.75 -28.95
C ALA A 932 0.41 21.32 -29.30
N CYS A 933 0.78 20.50 -28.28
CA CYS A 933 1.34 19.17 -28.49
C CYS A 933 0.24 18.10 -28.69
N LYS A 934 0.06 17.62 -29.91
CA LYS A 934 -0.96 16.62 -30.26
C LYS A 934 -0.77 15.25 -29.57
N LYS A 935 0.43 14.96 -29.04
CA LYS A 935 0.72 13.70 -28.33
C LYS A 935 0.41 13.77 -26.84
N SER A 936 0.18 14.96 -26.32
CA SER A 936 -0.10 15.20 -24.92
C SER A 936 -1.61 15.07 -24.65
N TYR A 937 -1.99 14.14 -23.80
CA TYR A 937 -3.36 14.07 -23.31
C TYR A 937 -3.72 15.31 -22.49
N THR A 938 -2.83 15.76 -21.61
CA THR A 938 -3.01 17.02 -20.86
C THR A 938 -3.21 18.18 -21.82
N GLY A 939 -2.42 18.26 -22.89
CA GLY A 939 -2.55 19.31 -23.93
C GLY A 939 -3.91 19.31 -24.61
N LYS A 940 -4.49 18.14 -24.88
CA LYS A 940 -5.83 17.99 -25.48
C LYS A 940 -6.92 18.67 -24.65
N PHE A 941 -6.89 18.51 -23.31
CA PHE A 941 -7.87 19.12 -22.39
C PHE A 941 -7.53 20.58 -22.06
N LEU A 942 -6.24 20.92 -22.03
CA LEU A 942 -5.79 22.27 -21.68
C LEU A 942 -6.06 23.29 -22.81
N ALA A 943 -5.97 22.90 -24.07
CA ALA A 943 -6.15 23.79 -25.22
C ALA A 943 -7.52 24.50 -25.22
N PRO A 944 -8.67 23.78 -25.17
CA PRO A 944 -9.99 24.43 -25.16
C PRO A 944 -10.21 25.28 -23.91
N LEU A 945 -9.62 24.90 -22.76
CA LEU A 945 -9.72 25.65 -21.51
C LEU A 945 -9.00 27.01 -21.63
N LEU A 946 -7.78 27.03 -22.18
CA LEU A 946 -7.02 28.26 -22.39
C LEU A 946 -7.73 29.20 -23.35
N GLU A 947 -8.33 28.68 -24.45
CA GLU A 947 -9.10 29.47 -25.41
C GLU A 947 -10.36 30.08 -24.75
N ARG A 948 -11.14 29.25 -24.02
CA ARG A 948 -12.32 29.68 -23.29
C ARG A 948 -12.00 30.77 -22.29
N ASP A 949 -10.94 30.58 -21.51
CA ASP A 949 -10.62 31.48 -20.42
C ASP A 949 -10.04 32.80 -20.92
N ARG A 950 -9.28 32.82 -22.05
CA ARG A 950 -8.83 34.05 -22.71
C ARG A 950 -9.99 34.83 -23.27
N ALA A 951 -10.96 34.19 -23.92
CA ALA A 951 -12.16 34.86 -24.43
C ALA A 951 -12.96 35.54 -23.29
N ARG A 952 -13.16 34.81 -22.19
CA ARG A 952 -13.87 35.33 -21.01
C ARG A 952 -13.13 36.48 -20.34
N MET A 953 -11.80 36.39 -20.21
CA MET A 953 -11.03 37.54 -19.64
C MET A 953 -11.17 38.79 -20.50
N ALA A 954 -11.17 38.64 -21.84
CA ALA A 954 -11.39 39.76 -22.75
C ALA A 954 -12.80 40.37 -22.61
N GLU A 955 -13.82 39.58 -22.27
CA GLU A 955 -15.17 40.04 -22.00
C GLU A 955 -15.28 40.78 -20.63
N ILE A 956 -14.53 40.36 -19.63
CA ILE A 956 -14.56 40.92 -18.27
C ILE A 956 -13.73 42.23 -18.19
N ASP A 957 -12.61 42.31 -18.88
CA ASP A 957 -11.66 43.42 -18.82
C ASP A 957 -11.95 44.49 -19.91
N GLY A 958 -12.85 44.19 -20.88
CA GLY A 958 -13.37 45.14 -21.92
C GLY A 958 -14.68 45.72 -21.50
#